data_05ff3a46c3c3df05ab5001c4e1790eba
#
_entry.id   05ff3a46c3c3df05ab5001c4e1790eba
#
_cell.length_a   1.000
_cell.length_b   1.000
_cell.length_c   1.000
_cell.angle_alpha   90.00
_cell.angle_beta   90.00
_cell.angle_gamma   90.00
#
_symmetry.space_group_name_H-M   'P 1'
#
loop_
_entity.id
_entity.type
_entity.pdbx_description
1 polymer ?
#
loop_
_entity_poly.entity_id
_entity_poly.type
_entity_poly.pdbx_seq_one_letter_code
_entity_poly.pdbx_strand_id
1 'polypeptide(L)'
;MKRFTYYIALFSLLLISCTDEERLNDHPSTEKNETVFRFSVDIPDYKPVLSRAATGENAVNDLWLMAFDADGLFIGRAHASLLTANDNGTGTFQAEIPDNTGIVHLIANYDQWGTFDERAALQKDERELIPALSSSKLTFWGRQTISSASDSPNIVLYRNQAKVTVENETTNFEVTGYALGNYTTSGTVAPFNPDASPTPFVLLASKPTLPHGTITKTSQTMNDCTMEPKYMFENENYFNDQAYIIIKGKLEGKTEDLYYKIQLLDANKQPYPVVRNAHYKVVIKSFSESANGSTSFEDAKSAESSNNIYAEIFKESPSIADNNNNVLSVNRLHFLFVKEGTLNVTTQYTHNGVADNSKISVSVAEDKGNILHNLSYDGNGTITADVSRIIAGQYEATITVKAGVLSRTITVVSSALYEFDPASLSPEVYTARDQDVALQFTIPANIPSYLYPLKCAITTTRLYPVAPNKNLQIEYVDGGYQYIYWATGPGAKTLNFRTSLENSDETISITNEIFKTKYLDVKARHFTNVSVNGENLVNYGTNSTAQVMFTIPTYPENPATYPLTVFIATENLQTSESGWTAVNGGYQYTYTSQPTGAQTITFTSKEEISDEDITISAPGFSPTTTRIETILAHGVTVSNTIRVFQNNSLLTIANYTITSSDTGIIPSFTVNNRSNYSFTIHAGSKVNDVVTLTLRGYNYSAIYKVKDLLQSPAIVLR
;
A
#
# COMPACT_ATOMS: atom_id res chain seq x y z
N MET A 1 -11.09 43.76 9.17
CA MET A 1 -9.94 43.94 8.26
C MET A 1 -8.60 44.32 8.91
N LYS A 2 -8.53 44.80 10.16
CA LYS A 2 -7.25 45.13 10.85
C LYS A 2 -6.54 43.96 11.55
N ARG A 3 -7.14 42.78 11.67
CA ARG A 3 -6.51 41.59 12.29
C ARG A 3 -5.87 40.63 11.33
N PHE A 4 -6.16 40.72 10.01
CA PHE A 4 -5.59 39.85 8.99
C PHE A 4 -4.20 40.35 8.50
N THR A 5 -3.94 41.62 8.63
CA THR A 5 -2.65 42.22 8.22
C THR A 5 -1.51 41.93 9.20
N TYR A 6 -1.81 41.61 10.46
CA TYR A 6 -0.80 41.28 11.48
C TYR A 6 -0.25 39.85 11.34
N TYR A 7 -1.04 38.92 10.79
CA TYR A 7 -0.59 37.54 10.59
C TYR A 7 0.30 37.38 9.34
N ILE A 8 0.11 38.21 8.33
CA ILE A 8 0.96 38.21 7.14
C ILE A 8 2.31 38.87 7.45
N ALA A 9 2.35 39.88 8.31
CA ALA A 9 3.60 40.50 8.73
C ALA A 9 4.42 39.60 9.66
N LEU A 10 3.78 38.75 10.46
CA LEU A 10 4.47 37.79 11.36
C LEU A 10 5.00 36.56 10.60
N PHE A 11 4.34 36.16 9.47
CA PHE A 11 4.78 35.04 8.64
C PHE A 11 5.93 35.43 7.69
N SER A 12 6.02 36.72 7.31
CA SER A 12 7.14 37.23 6.51
C SER A 12 8.41 37.49 7.31
N LEU A 13 8.32 37.60 8.66
CA LEU A 13 9.49 37.77 9.55
C LEU A 13 10.11 36.40 9.95
N LEU A 14 9.44 35.27 9.70
CA LEU A 14 9.96 33.94 9.99
C LEU A 14 10.72 33.31 8.79
N LEU A 15 10.80 33.99 7.64
CA LEU A 15 11.52 33.53 6.46
C LEU A 15 12.87 34.25 6.22
N ILE A 16 13.34 35.08 7.17
CA ILE A 16 14.62 35.82 7.04
C ILE A 16 15.56 35.45 8.21
N SER A 17 15.53 34.23 8.69
CA SER A 17 16.48 33.79 9.70
C SER A 17 17.02 32.42 9.41
N CYS A 18 17.80 32.34 8.35
CA CYS A 18 18.75 31.23 8.11
C CYS A 18 19.68 31.61 6.97
N THR A 19 20.57 32.56 7.18
CA THR A 19 21.85 32.66 6.45
C THR A 19 22.69 33.69 7.19
N ASP A 20 23.42 33.26 8.19
CA ASP A 20 24.67 33.86 8.59
C ASP A 20 25.45 32.80 9.39
N GLU A 21 26.03 31.84 8.70
CA GLU A 21 27.26 31.24 9.17
C GLU A 21 28.36 32.23 8.78
N GLU A 22 28.88 32.95 9.75
CA GLU A 22 30.12 33.69 9.62
C GLU A 22 31.22 32.76 9.12
N ARG A 23 31.58 32.89 7.86
CA ARG A 23 32.85 32.41 7.33
C ARG A 23 33.96 33.20 8.05
N LEU A 24 34.56 32.60 9.05
CA LEU A 24 35.88 32.97 9.47
C LEU A 24 36.87 32.64 8.31
N ASN A 25 37.01 33.59 7.40
CA ASN A 25 38.10 33.60 6.45
C ASN A 25 39.34 34.02 7.19
N ASP A 26 40.21 33.06 7.48
CA ASP A 26 41.65 33.29 7.54
C ASP A 26 42.38 31.93 7.44
N HIS A 27 42.58 31.44 6.24
CA HIS A 27 43.72 30.64 5.88
C HIS A 27 43.99 30.80 4.37
N PRO A 28 45.28 30.76 3.93
CA PRO A 28 45.63 30.91 2.54
C PRO A 28 44.95 29.84 1.73
N SER A 29 44.16 30.23 0.75
CA SER A 29 43.54 29.38 -0.23
C SER A 29 44.64 28.71 -1.07
N THR A 30 45.09 27.52 -0.67
CA THR A 30 45.48 26.55 -1.66
C THR A 30 44.20 26.19 -2.39
N GLU A 31 44.10 26.57 -3.66
CA GLU A 31 43.03 26.09 -4.54
C GLU A 31 43.05 24.57 -4.40
N LYS A 32 42.05 24.01 -3.71
CA LYS A 32 41.83 22.56 -3.73
C LYS A 32 41.32 22.28 -5.12
N ASN A 33 42.18 21.72 -5.96
CA ASN A 33 41.77 21.15 -7.23
C ASN A 33 40.83 19.98 -6.87
N GLU A 34 39.56 20.12 -7.19
CA GLU A 34 38.53 19.10 -6.96
C GLU A 34 37.98 18.64 -8.29
N THR A 35 37.75 17.36 -8.45
CA THR A 35 37.22 16.73 -9.63
C THR A 35 35.87 16.11 -9.32
N VAL A 36 34.92 16.24 -10.27
CA VAL A 36 33.61 15.60 -10.16
C VAL A 36 33.76 14.11 -10.43
N PHE A 37 33.54 13.30 -9.41
CA PHE A 37 33.47 11.85 -9.47
C PHE A 37 32.03 11.38 -9.58
N ARG A 38 31.70 10.63 -10.63
CA ARG A 38 30.38 10.04 -10.88
C ARG A 38 30.43 8.54 -10.70
N PHE A 39 29.45 7.98 -10.04
CA PHE A 39 29.38 6.54 -9.76
C PHE A 39 27.94 6.09 -9.53
N SER A 40 27.70 4.79 -9.71
CA SER A 40 26.44 4.16 -9.30
C SER A 40 26.66 3.33 -8.05
N VAL A 41 25.68 3.26 -7.18
CA VAL A 41 25.70 2.37 -6.02
C VAL A 41 24.61 1.33 -6.11
N ASP A 42 24.93 0.13 -5.63
CA ASP A 42 23.98 -0.95 -5.49
C ASP A 42 24.17 -1.65 -4.14
N ILE A 43 23.09 -2.10 -3.53
CA ILE A 43 23.09 -2.80 -2.24
C ILE A 43 22.58 -4.21 -2.45
N PRO A 44 23.39 -5.25 -2.25
CA PRO A 44 22.96 -6.63 -2.39
C PRO A 44 21.76 -6.93 -1.50
N ASP A 45 20.69 -7.49 -2.07
CA ASP A 45 19.47 -7.83 -1.35
C ASP A 45 19.18 -9.33 -1.43
N TYR A 46 18.35 -9.80 -0.49
CA TYR A 46 17.94 -11.19 -0.33
C TYR A 46 16.54 -11.47 -0.86
N LYS A 47 15.71 -10.42 -0.98
CA LYS A 47 14.35 -10.53 -1.52
C LYS A 47 14.31 -10.14 -2.99
N PRO A 48 13.47 -10.81 -3.82
CA PRO A 48 13.17 -10.31 -5.15
C PRO A 48 12.44 -8.97 -5.04
N VAL A 49 12.85 -7.99 -5.84
CA VAL A 49 12.07 -6.75 -6.00
C VAL A 49 10.99 -7.01 -7.01
N LEU A 50 9.77 -6.92 -6.58
CA LEU A 50 8.64 -6.70 -7.43
C LEU A 50 8.61 -5.22 -7.76
N SER A 51 8.42 -4.90 -9.01
CA SER A 51 8.50 -3.54 -9.54
C SER A 51 7.63 -2.54 -8.77
N ARG A 52 8.13 -2.05 -7.66
CA ARG A 52 7.89 -0.76 -6.99
C ARG A 52 8.56 -0.78 -5.63
N ALA A 53 9.27 0.29 -5.32
CA ALA A 53 10.15 0.45 -4.18
C ALA A 53 9.57 -0.14 -2.88
N ALA A 54 10.30 -1.09 -2.31
CA ALA A 54 10.25 -1.30 -0.88
C ALA A 54 10.87 -0.04 -0.26
N THR A 55 10.03 0.84 0.23
CA THR A 55 10.42 2.03 0.94
C THR A 55 11.23 1.63 2.17
N GLY A 56 12.51 1.99 2.23
CA GLY A 56 13.26 2.15 3.45
C GLY A 56 14.39 1.17 3.74
N GLU A 57 14.29 -0.12 3.39
CA GLU A 57 15.27 -1.14 3.85
C GLU A 57 16.65 -1.01 3.18
N ASN A 58 16.69 -0.54 1.94
CA ASN A 58 17.91 -0.36 1.14
C ASN A 58 18.11 1.09 0.67
N ALA A 59 17.37 2.03 1.23
CA ALA A 59 17.44 3.42 0.80
C ALA A 59 18.78 4.06 1.22
N VAL A 60 19.48 4.60 0.26
CA VAL A 60 20.62 5.49 0.47
C VAL A 60 20.06 6.91 0.63
N ASN A 61 19.81 7.31 1.88
CA ASN A 61 19.23 8.63 2.20
C ASN A 61 20.29 9.71 2.35
N ASP A 62 21.51 9.30 2.71
CA ASP A 62 22.67 10.17 2.93
C ASP A 62 23.92 9.40 2.57
N LEU A 63 24.76 9.93 1.68
CA LEU A 63 25.96 9.25 1.19
C LEU A 63 27.17 10.17 1.25
N TRP A 64 28.19 9.75 1.97
CA TRP A 64 29.46 10.42 2.09
C TRP A 64 30.59 9.59 1.53
N LEU A 65 31.57 10.26 0.95
CA LEU A 65 32.84 9.68 0.52
C LEU A 65 33.95 10.17 1.46
N MET A 66 34.76 9.23 1.96
CA MET A 66 36.01 9.55 2.58
C MET A 66 37.09 9.30 1.52
N ALA A 67 37.78 10.35 1.12
CA ALA A 67 38.83 10.33 0.09
C ALA A 67 40.20 10.13 0.71
N PHE A 68 40.97 9.20 0.12
CA PHE A 68 42.35 8.89 0.49
C PHE A 68 43.19 8.99 -0.77
N ASP A 69 44.46 9.36 -0.60
CA ASP A 69 45.42 9.33 -1.70
C ASP A 69 45.83 7.89 -2.10
N ALA A 70 46.77 7.74 -3.03
CA ALA A 70 47.23 6.44 -3.50
C ALA A 70 47.98 5.63 -2.42
N ASP A 71 48.48 6.29 -1.41
CA ASP A 71 49.22 5.67 -0.28
C ASP A 71 48.24 5.31 0.86
N GLY A 72 46.94 5.65 0.74
CA GLY A 72 45.90 5.36 1.71
C GLY A 72 45.82 6.39 2.83
N LEU A 73 46.35 7.60 2.65
CA LEU A 73 46.26 8.67 3.62
C LEU A 73 45.04 9.56 3.38
N PHE A 74 44.31 9.86 4.43
CA PHE A 74 43.06 10.66 4.35
C PHE A 74 43.33 12.10 3.90
N ILE A 75 42.64 12.55 2.87
CA ILE A 75 42.80 13.86 2.25
C ILE A 75 41.53 14.71 2.28
N GLY A 76 40.36 14.13 2.62
CA GLY A 76 39.13 14.87 2.76
C GLY A 76 37.89 13.97 2.68
N ARG A 77 36.76 14.59 2.88
CA ARG A 77 35.45 13.93 2.66
C ARG A 77 34.53 14.78 1.79
N ALA A 78 33.63 14.14 1.09
CA ALA A 78 32.68 14.79 0.23
C ALA A 78 31.26 14.21 0.43
N HIS A 79 30.25 15.05 0.37
CA HIS A 79 28.86 14.62 0.34
C HIS A 79 28.44 14.34 -1.09
N ALA A 80 27.83 13.19 -1.34
CA ALA A 80 27.37 12.83 -2.67
C ALA A 80 25.94 13.33 -2.93
N SER A 81 25.73 13.86 -4.12
CA SER A 81 24.42 14.27 -4.60
C SER A 81 23.84 13.19 -5.51
N LEU A 82 22.58 12.83 -5.29
CA LEU A 82 21.85 11.86 -6.11
C LEU A 82 21.47 12.50 -7.46
N LEU A 83 21.87 11.85 -8.57
CA LEU A 83 21.54 12.26 -9.93
C LEU A 83 20.30 11.54 -10.46
N THR A 84 20.26 10.21 -10.26
CA THR A 84 19.18 9.35 -10.74
C THR A 84 18.89 8.29 -9.69
N ALA A 85 17.66 8.21 -9.23
CA ALA A 85 17.23 7.19 -8.30
C ALA A 85 16.79 5.92 -9.03
N ASN A 86 17.11 4.76 -8.46
CA ASN A 86 16.54 3.47 -8.82
C ASN A 86 15.35 3.14 -7.91
N ASP A 87 14.46 2.25 -8.35
CA ASP A 87 13.27 1.85 -7.59
C ASP A 87 13.57 1.17 -6.25
N ASN A 88 14.81 0.70 -6.05
CA ASN A 88 15.25 0.02 -4.83
C ASN A 88 15.94 0.95 -3.81
N GLY A 89 15.91 2.27 -4.02
CA GLY A 89 16.53 3.26 -3.13
C GLY A 89 18.04 3.45 -3.33
N THR A 90 18.63 2.84 -4.36
CA THR A 90 19.98 3.08 -4.85
C THR A 90 19.96 4.06 -6.03
N GLY A 91 21.09 4.27 -6.72
CA GLY A 91 21.09 5.14 -7.89
C GLY A 91 22.46 5.56 -8.36
N THR A 92 22.46 6.56 -9.22
CA THR A 92 23.68 7.23 -9.70
C THR A 92 23.91 8.52 -8.91
N PHE A 93 25.13 8.71 -8.46
CA PHE A 93 25.54 9.83 -7.62
C PHE A 93 26.72 10.58 -8.23
N GLN A 94 26.96 11.79 -7.74
CA GLN A 94 28.19 12.55 -7.99
C GLN A 94 28.68 13.21 -6.69
N ALA A 95 29.99 13.35 -6.58
CA ALA A 95 30.64 14.07 -5.50
C ALA A 95 31.88 14.83 -6.03
N GLU A 96 32.21 15.94 -5.43
CA GLU A 96 33.44 16.67 -5.67
C GLU A 96 34.51 16.13 -4.72
N ILE A 97 35.55 15.52 -5.26
CA ILE A 97 36.64 14.90 -4.51
C ILE A 97 37.99 15.52 -4.88
N PRO A 98 38.98 15.53 -4.01
CA PRO A 98 40.33 16.03 -4.33
C PRO A 98 40.94 15.28 -5.53
N ASP A 99 41.65 16.00 -6.44
CA ASP A 99 42.22 15.46 -7.68
C ASP A 99 43.20 14.31 -7.47
N ASN A 100 43.88 14.29 -6.32
CA ASN A 100 44.83 13.24 -5.96
C ASN A 100 44.18 12.03 -5.24
N THR A 101 42.86 11.90 -5.30
CA THR A 101 42.15 10.76 -4.70
C THR A 101 42.51 9.46 -5.42
N GLY A 102 43.11 8.50 -4.71
CA GLY A 102 43.39 7.15 -5.19
C GLY A 102 42.43 6.09 -4.67
N ILE A 103 41.82 6.36 -3.51
CA ILE A 103 40.87 5.45 -2.84
C ILE A 103 39.71 6.25 -2.28
N VAL A 104 38.51 5.71 -2.42
CA VAL A 104 37.29 6.23 -1.71
C VAL A 104 36.66 5.13 -0.88
N HIS A 105 36.24 5.49 0.33
CA HIS A 105 35.27 4.73 1.12
C HIS A 105 33.97 5.43 1.06
N LEU A 106 32.94 4.74 0.58
CA LEU A 106 31.55 5.21 0.52
C LEU A 106 30.84 4.76 1.79
N ILE A 107 30.21 5.67 2.48
CA ILE A 107 29.48 5.40 3.73
C ILE A 107 28.11 6.05 3.64
N ALA A 108 27.06 5.20 3.60
CA ALA A 108 25.69 5.68 3.53
C ALA A 108 24.97 5.51 4.87
N ASN A 109 24.09 6.47 5.18
CA ASN A 109 23.22 6.48 6.36
C ASN A 109 23.96 6.48 7.71
N TYR A 110 25.16 7.05 7.76
CA TYR A 110 25.95 7.15 8.97
C TYR A 110 25.56 8.42 9.75
N ASP A 111 25.20 8.24 11.00
CA ASP A 111 24.60 9.29 11.83
C ASP A 111 25.59 10.09 12.71
N GLN A 112 26.89 9.78 12.65
CA GLN A 112 27.87 10.41 13.51
C GLN A 112 28.81 11.38 12.78
N TRP A 113 28.47 11.83 11.57
CA TRP A 113 29.27 12.79 10.83
C TRP A 113 29.48 14.12 11.55
N GLY A 114 28.54 14.54 12.39
CA GLY A 114 28.64 15.78 13.19
C GLY A 114 29.73 15.75 14.26
N THR A 115 30.20 14.55 14.66
CA THR A 115 31.29 14.35 15.64
C THR A 115 32.61 13.98 14.99
N PHE A 116 32.64 13.78 13.67
CA PHE A 116 33.84 13.43 12.95
C PHE A 116 34.75 14.66 12.79
N ASP A 117 35.94 14.63 13.44
CA ASP A 117 36.93 15.69 13.32
C ASP A 117 37.80 15.47 12.09
N GLU A 118 37.47 16.16 11.00
CA GLU A 118 38.17 16.05 9.72
C GLU A 118 39.61 16.55 9.82
N ARG A 119 39.89 17.59 10.62
CA ARG A 119 41.26 18.11 10.80
C ARG A 119 42.14 17.12 11.51
N ALA A 120 41.63 16.46 12.52
CA ALA A 120 42.37 15.42 13.24
C ALA A 120 42.56 14.14 12.43
N ALA A 121 41.70 13.95 11.39
CA ALA A 121 41.74 12.82 10.50
C ALA A 121 42.78 12.98 9.32
N LEU A 122 43.09 14.23 8.94
CA LEU A 122 44.01 14.48 7.82
C LEU A 122 45.33 13.73 7.98
N GLN A 123 45.78 13.09 6.88
CA GLN A 123 47.00 12.29 6.76
C GLN A 123 47.02 11.02 7.63
N LYS A 124 45.92 10.61 8.22
CA LYS A 124 45.79 9.30 8.86
C LYS A 124 45.50 8.21 7.83
N ASP A 125 46.06 7.04 8.08
CA ASP A 125 45.88 5.86 7.23
C ASP A 125 44.42 5.36 7.27
N GLU A 126 43.90 4.90 6.13
CA GLU A 126 42.58 4.25 6.02
C GLU A 126 42.44 3.11 7.03
N ARG A 127 43.53 2.38 7.34
CA ARG A 127 43.55 1.28 8.30
C ARG A 127 43.39 1.70 9.75
N GLU A 128 43.62 2.97 10.05
CA GLU A 128 43.38 3.55 11.39
C GLU A 128 41.97 4.15 11.46
N LEU A 129 41.59 4.97 10.46
CA LEU A 129 40.38 5.75 10.50
C LEU A 129 39.11 4.93 10.30
N ILE A 130 39.07 4.09 9.28
CA ILE A 130 37.83 3.40 8.89
C ILE A 130 37.40 2.35 9.92
N PRO A 131 38.30 1.51 10.52
CA PRO A 131 37.89 0.57 11.56
C PRO A 131 37.44 1.22 12.86
N ALA A 132 37.84 2.48 13.10
CA ALA A 132 37.40 3.25 14.26
C ALA A 132 35.95 3.76 14.14
N LEU A 133 35.39 3.79 12.92
CA LEU A 133 33.99 4.20 12.71
C LEU A 133 33.03 3.10 13.16
N SER A 134 32.12 3.47 14.06
CA SER A 134 31.07 2.59 14.57
C SER A 134 29.71 3.25 14.44
N SER A 135 28.66 2.45 14.30
CA SER A 135 27.29 2.91 14.17
C SER A 135 26.36 2.07 15.02
N SER A 136 25.30 2.65 15.52
CA SER A 136 24.15 1.97 16.14
C SER A 136 22.96 1.85 15.19
N LYS A 137 23.11 2.30 13.94
CA LYS A 137 22.10 2.23 12.87
C LYS A 137 22.58 1.38 11.71
N LEU A 138 21.63 0.97 10.88
CA LEU A 138 21.92 0.31 9.61
C LEU A 138 22.67 1.31 8.71
N THR A 139 23.93 0.97 8.42
CA THR A 139 24.86 1.77 7.64
C THR A 139 25.38 0.88 6.50
N PHE A 140 25.60 1.48 5.35
CA PHE A 140 26.16 0.78 4.20
C PHE A 140 27.57 1.28 3.91
N TRP A 141 28.44 0.38 3.53
CA TRP A 141 29.82 0.68 3.25
C TRP A 141 30.29 0.02 1.97
N GLY A 142 31.11 0.73 1.18
CA GLY A 142 31.82 0.22 0.03
C GLY A 142 33.20 0.88 -0.12
N ARG A 143 34.17 0.23 -0.77
CA ARG A 143 35.50 0.76 -1.05
C ARG A 143 35.78 0.64 -2.54
N GLN A 144 36.31 1.69 -3.14
CA GLN A 144 36.69 1.74 -4.55
C GLN A 144 38.07 2.37 -4.69
N THR A 145 38.95 1.71 -5.48
CA THR A 145 40.17 2.32 -5.96
C THR A 145 39.88 3.12 -7.23
N ILE A 146 40.36 4.34 -7.31
CA ILE A 146 40.13 5.24 -8.43
C ILE A 146 41.36 5.25 -9.31
N SER A 147 41.23 4.83 -10.57
CA SER A 147 42.29 4.90 -11.58
C SER A 147 42.23 6.19 -12.38
N SER A 148 40.99 6.70 -12.58
CA SER A 148 40.73 7.97 -13.23
C SER A 148 39.40 8.52 -12.69
N ALA A 149 39.33 9.83 -12.41
CA ALA A 149 38.12 10.49 -11.99
C ALA A 149 37.00 10.51 -13.07
N SER A 150 37.34 10.22 -14.33
CA SER A 150 36.40 10.05 -15.45
C SER A 150 35.72 8.68 -15.45
N ASP A 151 36.17 7.72 -14.68
CA ASP A 151 35.52 6.42 -14.53
C ASP A 151 34.18 6.60 -13.81
N SER A 152 33.15 5.92 -14.28
CA SER A 152 31.85 5.89 -13.62
C SER A 152 31.59 4.48 -13.10
N PRO A 153 32.26 4.04 -12.02
CA PRO A 153 32.14 2.69 -11.53
C PRO A 153 30.78 2.43 -10.91
N ASN A 154 30.37 1.16 -10.95
CA ASN A 154 29.30 0.67 -10.14
C ASN A 154 29.86 0.08 -8.85
N ILE A 155 29.48 0.63 -7.70
CA ILE A 155 30.06 0.31 -6.39
C ILE A 155 29.03 -0.44 -5.56
N VAL A 156 29.40 -1.63 -5.10
CA VAL A 156 28.57 -2.43 -4.21
C VAL A 156 28.76 -1.96 -2.78
N LEU A 157 27.64 -1.63 -2.12
CA LEU A 157 27.63 -1.29 -0.70
C LEU A 157 27.15 -2.49 0.13
N TYR A 158 27.85 -2.79 1.21
CA TYR A 158 27.54 -3.86 2.14
C TYR A 158 26.94 -3.32 3.43
N ARG A 159 25.89 -3.99 3.92
CA ARG A 159 25.29 -3.67 5.23
C ARG A 159 26.26 -4.00 6.36
N ASN A 160 26.28 -3.14 7.37
CA ASN A 160 27.00 -3.41 8.61
C ASN A 160 26.25 -4.35 9.59
N GLN A 161 25.08 -4.80 9.20
CA GLN A 161 24.21 -5.68 10.01
C GLN A 161 23.86 -6.96 9.25
N ALA A 162 23.48 -7.97 10.00
CA ALA A 162 22.79 -9.16 9.53
C ALA A 162 21.29 -8.98 9.59
N LYS A 163 20.58 -9.58 8.64
CA LYS A 163 19.12 -9.66 8.59
C LYS A 163 18.63 -10.96 9.19
N VAL A 164 17.51 -10.94 9.90
CA VAL A 164 16.83 -12.12 10.45
C VAL A 164 15.38 -12.11 10.00
N THR A 165 14.87 -13.23 9.50
CA THR A 165 13.45 -13.46 9.23
C THR A 165 13.00 -14.82 9.75
N VAL A 166 11.70 -14.97 10.00
CA VAL A 166 11.06 -16.22 10.38
C VAL A 166 10.06 -16.62 9.30
N GLU A 167 10.18 -17.86 8.83
CA GLU A 167 9.24 -18.52 7.91
C GLU A 167 8.59 -19.71 8.60
N ASN A 168 7.35 -20.02 8.24
CA ASN A 168 6.60 -21.12 8.85
C ASN A 168 6.04 -22.05 7.77
N GLU A 169 6.52 -23.30 7.75
CA GLU A 169 6.04 -24.35 6.84
C GLU A 169 5.00 -25.29 7.53
N THR A 170 4.64 -25.02 8.78
CA THR A 170 3.68 -25.85 9.51
C THR A 170 2.24 -25.38 9.32
N THR A 171 1.28 -26.30 9.42
CA THR A 171 -0.16 -25.99 9.31
C THR A 171 -0.84 -25.85 10.66
N ASN A 172 -0.28 -26.43 11.71
CA ASN A 172 -0.89 -26.50 13.06
C ASN A 172 -0.40 -25.42 14.03
N PHE A 173 0.46 -24.50 13.55
CA PHE A 173 0.98 -23.37 14.33
C PHE A 173 1.04 -22.11 13.45
N GLU A 174 0.51 -21.02 13.93
CA GLU A 174 0.57 -19.71 13.28
C GLU A 174 1.59 -18.82 13.98
N VAL A 175 2.62 -18.37 13.24
CA VAL A 175 3.57 -17.36 13.74
C VAL A 175 2.95 -15.98 13.61
N THR A 176 2.81 -15.27 14.73
CA THR A 176 2.22 -13.92 14.77
C THR A 176 3.25 -12.81 15.02
N GLY A 177 4.50 -13.17 15.31
CA GLY A 177 5.59 -12.24 15.47
C GLY A 177 6.87 -12.92 15.99
N TYR A 178 7.96 -12.17 15.92
CA TYR A 178 9.23 -12.59 16.55
C TYR A 178 10.04 -11.38 16.99
N ALA A 179 10.94 -11.59 17.96
CA ALA A 179 11.83 -10.57 18.52
C ALA A 179 13.24 -11.14 18.74
N LEU A 180 14.24 -10.27 18.71
CA LEU A 180 15.63 -10.64 18.98
C LEU A 180 15.95 -10.52 20.49
N GLY A 181 16.73 -11.47 20.99
CA GLY A 181 17.28 -11.43 22.34
C GLY A 181 18.78 -11.54 22.35
N ASN A 182 19.42 -10.91 23.33
CA ASN A 182 20.86 -10.87 23.52
C ASN A 182 21.65 -10.54 22.25
N TYR A 183 21.17 -9.59 21.45
CA TYR A 183 21.79 -9.17 20.20
C TYR A 183 22.63 -7.92 20.37
N THR A 184 23.66 -7.77 19.52
CA THR A 184 24.58 -6.63 19.54
C THR A 184 23.90 -5.39 18.91
N THR A 185 23.99 -4.23 19.60
CA THR A 185 23.29 -2.99 19.25
C THR A 185 24.14 -1.97 18.49
N SER A 186 25.45 -2.21 18.37
CA SER A 186 26.36 -1.37 17.60
C SER A 186 27.47 -2.19 16.98
N GLY A 187 28.07 -1.72 15.91
CA GLY A 187 29.12 -2.42 15.19
C GLY A 187 29.95 -1.47 14.35
N THR A 188 31.04 -1.98 13.75
CA THR A 188 31.89 -1.22 12.83
C THR A 188 31.13 -0.91 11.53
N VAL A 189 31.44 0.24 10.93
CA VAL A 189 30.90 0.62 9.62
C VAL A 189 31.41 -0.31 8.52
N ALA A 190 32.73 -0.51 8.45
CA ALA A 190 33.41 -1.35 7.45
C ALA A 190 33.80 -2.72 8.00
N PRO A 191 33.88 -3.77 7.16
CA PRO A 191 34.59 -5.01 7.51
C PRO A 191 36.09 -4.73 7.60
N PHE A 192 36.76 -5.36 8.57
CA PHE A 192 38.19 -5.17 8.75
C PHE A 192 38.85 -6.44 9.25
N ASN A 193 39.91 -6.90 8.54
CA ASN A 193 40.77 -8.00 8.96
C ASN A 193 42.23 -7.56 8.84
N PRO A 194 42.88 -7.23 9.96
CA PRO A 194 44.26 -6.70 9.95
C PRO A 194 45.29 -7.64 9.32
N ASP A 195 45.00 -8.95 9.29
CA ASP A 195 45.88 -9.98 8.73
C ASP A 195 45.75 -10.10 7.21
N ALA A 196 44.76 -9.47 6.59
CA ALA A 196 44.57 -9.54 5.15
C ALA A 196 45.48 -8.57 4.41
N SER A 197 46.03 -9.04 3.29
CA SER A 197 46.96 -8.26 2.45
C SER A 197 46.53 -8.37 0.97
N PRO A 198 46.67 -7.34 0.17
CA PRO A 198 47.20 -5.99 0.45
C PRO A 198 46.20 -5.05 1.13
N THR A 199 44.92 -5.36 1.18
CA THR A 199 43.93 -4.55 1.89
C THR A 199 43.25 -5.32 3.02
N PRO A 200 43.10 -4.72 4.21
CA PRO A 200 42.40 -5.36 5.31
C PRO A 200 40.86 -5.27 5.21
N PHE A 201 40.30 -4.52 4.23
CA PHE A 201 38.90 -4.29 4.07
C PHE A 201 38.23 -5.39 3.23
N VAL A 202 38.09 -6.58 3.84
CA VAL A 202 37.51 -7.76 3.19
C VAL A 202 36.32 -8.27 3.93
N LEU A 203 35.26 -8.59 3.17
CA LEU A 203 34.07 -9.23 3.69
C LEU A 203 34.33 -10.72 3.89
N LEU A 204 34.34 -11.20 5.13
CA LEU A 204 34.49 -12.61 5.47
C LEU A 204 33.15 -13.24 5.76
N ALA A 205 32.87 -14.39 5.13
CA ALA A 205 31.58 -15.08 5.28
C ALA A 205 31.39 -15.77 6.64
N SER A 206 32.46 -15.97 7.41
CA SER A 206 32.43 -16.76 8.62
C SER A 206 33.04 -16.09 9.85
N LYS A 207 33.66 -14.92 9.68
CA LYS A 207 34.32 -14.21 10.77
C LYS A 207 33.75 -12.80 10.91
N PRO A 208 33.13 -12.47 12.07
CA PRO A 208 32.59 -11.13 12.31
C PRO A 208 33.75 -10.12 12.52
N THR A 209 33.48 -8.87 12.15
CA THR A 209 34.33 -7.72 12.51
C THR A 209 33.74 -7.03 13.73
N LEU A 210 34.42 -7.14 14.84
CA LEU A 210 33.96 -6.54 16.09
C LEU A 210 34.48 -5.13 16.28
N PRO A 211 33.74 -4.19 16.86
CA PRO A 211 34.20 -2.86 17.18
C PRO A 211 35.28 -2.92 18.28
N HIS A 212 36.18 -1.91 18.29
CA HIS A 212 37.09 -1.73 19.39
C HIS A 212 36.35 -1.30 20.64
N GLY A 213 36.52 -2.00 21.76
CA GLY A 213 35.93 -1.67 23.04
C GLY A 213 34.79 -2.61 23.48
N THR A 214 33.95 -2.12 24.36
CA THR A 214 32.88 -2.96 24.96
C THR A 214 31.70 -3.14 23.99
N ILE A 215 31.39 -4.39 23.69
CA ILE A 215 30.20 -4.75 22.91
C ILE A 215 28.97 -4.67 23.83
N THR A 216 28.00 -3.86 23.46
CA THR A 216 26.74 -3.75 24.18
C THR A 216 25.69 -4.67 23.54
N LYS A 217 25.07 -5.49 24.36
CA LYS A 217 23.96 -6.37 23.95
C LYS A 217 22.67 -5.98 24.66
N THR A 218 21.55 -6.21 24.01
CA THR A 218 20.22 -5.99 24.52
C THR A 218 19.24 -7.04 24.03
N SER A 219 18.01 -7.00 24.53
CA SER A 219 16.91 -7.82 24.03
C SER A 219 15.74 -6.91 23.72
N GLN A 220 15.04 -7.20 22.64
CA GLN A 220 13.78 -6.56 22.29
C GLN A 220 12.72 -6.91 23.34
N THR A 221 11.64 -6.15 23.34
CA THR A 221 10.48 -6.33 24.22
C THR A 221 9.34 -7.01 23.47
N MET A 222 8.26 -7.32 24.18
CA MET A 222 7.06 -7.86 23.56
C MET A 222 6.47 -6.93 22.47
N ASN A 223 6.61 -5.61 22.63
CA ASN A 223 6.12 -4.64 21.66
C ASN A 223 6.87 -4.71 20.31
N ASP A 224 8.10 -5.18 20.33
CA ASP A 224 8.93 -5.38 19.14
C ASP A 224 8.64 -6.71 18.44
N CYS A 225 7.78 -7.55 19.02
CA CYS A 225 7.45 -8.88 18.51
C CYS A 225 6.48 -8.78 17.34
N THR A 226 7.01 -8.45 16.17
CA THR A 226 6.30 -8.27 14.90
C THR A 226 6.87 -9.19 13.82
N MET A 227 6.20 -9.31 12.67
CA MET A 227 6.69 -10.10 11.54
C MET A 227 7.64 -9.33 10.61
N GLU A 228 7.93 -8.08 10.91
CA GLU A 228 8.92 -7.29 10.17
C GLU A 228 10.32 -7.88 10.29
N PRO A 229 11.15 -7.82 9.23
CA PRO A 229 12.54 -8.21 9.31
C PRO A 229 13.28 -7.51 10.45
N LYS A 230 14.15 -8.24 11.15
CA LYS A 230 14.97 -7.71 12.23
C LYS A 230 16.43 -7.64 11.79
N TYR A 231 17.18 -6.74 12.42
CA TYR A 231 18.59 -6.53 12.14
C TYR A 231 19.40 -6.58 13.42
N MET A 232 20.61 -7.12 13.32
CA MET A 232 21.58 -7.17 14.42
C MET A 232 22.99 -7.00 13.90
N PHE A 233 23.86 -6.40 14.73
CA PHE A 233 25.25 -6.26 14.39
C PHE A 233 26.02 -7.56 14.58
N GLU A 234 27.23 -7.59 14.05
CA GLU A 234 28.11 -8.76 14.09
C GLU A 234 28.42 -9.20 15.51
N ASN A 235 28.52 -10.52 15.69
CA ASN A 235 28.77 -11.15 16.97
C ASN A 235 29.39 -12.53 16.76
N GLU A 236 30.40 -12.91 17.54
CA GLU A 236 30.97 -14.25 17.55
C GLU A 236 29.95 -15.33 17.94
N ASN A 237 28.93 -14.95 18.72
CA ASN A 237 27.80 -15.80 19.07
C ASN A 237 28.16 -17.07 19.83
N TYR A 238 29.09 -16.97 20.80
CA TYR A 238 29.53 -18.13 21.61
C TYR A 238 28.40 -18.77 22.40
N PHE A 239 28.49 -20.05 22.69
CA PHE A 239 27.47 -20.84 23.39
C PHE A 239 26.88 -20.19 24.66
N ASN A 240 27.68 -19.52 25.44
CA ASN A 240 27.26 -18.93 26.72
C ASN A 240 26.75 -17.48 26.56
N ASP A 241 26.79 -16.94 25.37
CA ASP A 241 26.45 -15.54 25.08
C ASP A 241 25.80 -15.37 23.70
N GLN A 242 24.89 -16.30 23.38
CA GLN A 242 24.23 -16.34 22.08
C GLN A 242 23.13 -15.29 21.93
N ALA A 243 23.05 -14.72 20.74
CA ALA A 243 21.83 -14.12 20.27
C ALA A 243 20.76 -15.21 20.04
N TYR A 244 19.54 -14.91 20.34
CA TYR A 244 18.41 -15.82 20.17
C TYR A 244 17.19 -15.09 19.59
N ILE A 245 16.21 -15.86 19.17
CA ILE A 245 14.95 -15.36 18.65
C ILE A 245 13.83 -15.87 19.54
N ILE A 246 12.90 -14.98 19.92
CA ILE A 246 11.65 -15.38 20.56
C ILE A 246 10.57 -15.34 19.48
N ILE A 247 9.99 -16.49 19.19
CA ILE A 247 8.87 -16.62 18.27
C ILE A 247 7.58 -16.55 19.06
N LYS A 248 6.67 -15.70 18.65
CA LYS A 248 5.30 -15.60 19.12
C LYS A 248 4.37 -16.28 18.14
N GLY A 249 3.47 -17.10 18.61
CA GLY A 249 2.51 -17.76 17.72
C GLY A 249 1.37 -18.45 18.48
N LYS A 250 0.48 -19.05 17.70
CA LYS A 250 -0.73 -19.73 18.19
C LYS A 250 -0.83 -21.14 17.64
N LEU A 251 -1.28 -22.05 18.45
CA LEU A 251 -1.70 -23.38 18.00
C LEU A 251 -3.03 -23.28 17.26
N GLU A 252 -3.22 -24.13 16.26
CA GLU A 252 -4.48 -24.25 15.55
C GLU A 252 -5.66 -24.45 16.54
N GLY A 253 -6.71 -23.66 16.35
CA GLY A 253 -7.90 -23.69 17.19
C GLY A 253 -7.73 -23.09 18.61
N LYS A 254 -6.55 -22.52 18.93
CA LYS A 254 -6.31 -21.83 20.20
C LYS A 254 -6.25 -20.31 20.02
N THR A 255 -6.70 -19.59 21.03
CA THR A 255 -6.69 -18.11 21.05
C THR A 255 -5.47 -17.53 21.77
N GLU A 256 -4.81 -18.34 22.59
CA GLU A 256 -3.71 -17.91 23.44
C GLU A 256 -2.40 -17.84 22.67
N ASP A 257 -1.64 -16.76 22.90
CA ASP A 257 -0.27 -16.62 22.38
C ASP A 257 0.68 -17.48 23.19
N LEU A 258 1.55 -18.18 22.51
CA LEU A 258 2.67 -18.92 23.09
C LEU A 258 3.99 -18.37 22.57
N TYR A 259 5.03 -18.44 23.38
CA TYR A 259 6.35 -17.89 23.08
C TYR A 259 7.41 -18.98 23.15
N TYR A 260 8.31 -19.01 22.15
CA TYR A 260 9.33 -20.03 21.99
C TYR A 260 10.68 -19.40 21.73
N LYS A 261 11.70 -19.78 22.51
CA LYS A 261 13.08 -19.31 22.31
C LYS A 261 13.82 -20.23 21.36
N ILE A 262 14.41 -19.68 20.33
CA ILE A 262 15.20 -20.40 19.32
C ILE A 262 16.60 -19.79 19.23
N GLN A 263 17.63 -20.62 19.25
CA GLN A 263 19.01 -20.26 19.06
C GLN A 263 19.41 -20.35 17.59
N LEU A 264 20.34 -19.49 17.15
CA LEU A 264 20.91 -19.52 15.81
C LEU A 264 21.98 -20.61 15.70
N LEU A 265 21.59 -21.82 15.40
CA LEU A 265 22.46 -22.98 15.27
C LEU A 265 22.56 -23.47 13.83
N ASP A 266 23.74 -23.91 13.43
CA ASP A 266 23.96 -24.58 12.15
C ASP A 266 23.43 -26.04 12.15
N ALA A 267 23.59 -26.74 11.04
CA ALA A 267 23.20 -28.14 10.90
C ALA A 267 23.92 -29.08 11.88
N ASN A 268 25.10 -28.69 12.36
CA ASN A 268 25.89 -29.44 13.36
C ASN A 268 25.58 -29.02 14.79
N LYS A 269 24.54 -28.20 14.99
CA LYS A 269 24.16 -27.64 16.31
C LYS A 269 25.24 -26.72 16.91
N GLN A 270 26.10 -26.14 16.08
CA GLN A 270 27.04 -25.12 16.50
C GLN A 270 26.44 -23.73 16.30
N PRO A 271 26.71 -22.77 17.18
CA PRO A 271 26.24 -21.41 17.00
C PRO A 271 26.79 -20.80 15.71
N TYR A 272 25.89 -20.25 14.92
CA TYR A 272 26.31 -19.40 13.80
C TYR A 272 26.95 -18.12 14.33
N PRO A 273 28.18 -17.76 13.94
CA PRO A 273 28.64 -16.40 14.11
C PRO A 273 27.73 -15.47 13.32
N VAL A 274 27.33 -14.36 13.91
CA VAL A 274 26.54 -13.33 13.23
C VAL A 274 27.51 -12.47 12.44
N VAL A 275 27.39 -12.50 11.11
CA VAL A 275 28.24 -11.71 10.22
C VAL A 275 27.41 -10.75 9.41
N ARG A 276 27.95 -9.54 9.16
CA ARG A 276 27.31 -8.51 8.36
C ARG A 276 26.89 -9.02 6.98
N ASN A 277 25.95 -8.36 6.38
CA ASN A 277 25.47 -8.64 5.02
C ASN A 277 25.02 -10.10 4.81
N ALA A 278 24.72 -10.84 5.89
CA ALA A 278 24.13 -12.19 5.85
C ALA A 278 22.65 -12.14 6.25
N HIS A 279 21.88 -13.05 5.70
CA HIS A 279 20.48 -13.24 6.02
C HIS A 279 20.29 -14.58 6.72
N TYR A 280 19.85 -14.56 7.96
CA TYR A 280 19.52 -15.73 8.76
C TYR A 280 18.02 -15.98 8.68
N LYS A 281 17.62 -16.98 7.90
CA LYS A 281 16.24 -17.42 7.76
C LYS A 281 15.96 -18.52 8.74
N VAL A 282 15.06 -18.30 9.68
CA VAL A 282 14.55 -19.31 10.61
C VAL A 282 13.30 -19.91 9.99
N VAL A 283 13.38 -21.18 9.59
CA VAL A 283 12.26 -21.89 8.96
C VAL A 283 11.72 -22.94 9.93
N ILE A 284 10.48 -22.76 10.37
CA ILE A 284 9.80 -23.72 11.25
C ILE A 284 9.25 -24.84 10.36
N LYS A 285 9.85 -26.03 10.47
CA LYS A 285 9.53 -27.21 9.64
C LYS A 285 8.45 -28.09 10.24
N SER A 286 8.41 -28.21 11.56
CA SER A 286 7.40 -28.96 12.26
C SER A 286 7.17 -28.41 13.66
N PHE A 287 5.97 -28.67 14.17
CA PHE A 287 5.53 -28.23 15.49
C PHE A 287 4.87 -29.38 16.22
N SER A 288 5.33 -29.71 17.43
CA SER A 288 4.72 -30.72 18.25
C SER A 288 3.60 -30.12 19.12
N GLU A 289 2.40 -30.67 19.07
CA GLU A 289 1.26 -30.24 19.89
C GLU A 289 1.50 -30.36 21.41
N SER A 290 2.42 -31.23 21.80
CA SER A 290 2.89 -31.35 23.21
C SER A 290 3.86 -30.23 23.60
N ALA A 291 4.10 -29.27 22.70
CA ALA A 291 5.00 -28.16 22.93
C ALA A 291 4.47 -27.24 24.03
N ASN A 292 5.08 -27.29 25.20
CA ASN A 292 4.84 -26.34 26.26
C ASN A 292 5.61 -25.05 25.95
N GLY A 293 5.00 -24.17 25.17
CA GLY A 293 5.50 -22.80 25.00
C GLY A 293 5.32 -22.01 26.29
N SER A 294 6.14 -21.02 26.49
CA SER A 294 5.96 -20.05 27.57
C SER A 294 4.69 -19.24 27.34
N THR A 295 3.92 -19.00 28.38
CA THR A 295 2.68 -18.19 28.31
C THR A 295 2.96 -16.69 28.34
N SER A 296 4.20 -16.28 28.66
CA SER A 296 4.64 -14.89 28.59
C SER A 296 5.96 -14.74 27.83
N PHE A 297 6.15 -13.58 27.27
CA PHE A 297 7.38 -13.20 26.56
C PHE A 297 8.61 -13.23 27.50
N GLU A 298 8.47 -12.76 28.74
CA GLU A 298 9.56 -12.70 29.69
C GLU A 298 9.97 -14.11 30.20
N ASP A 299 9.00 -15.01 30.38
CA ASP A 299 9.30 -16.39 30.70
C ASP A 299 10.08 -17.08 29.57
N ALA A 300 9.71 -16.80 28.32
CA ALA A 300 10.42 -17.33 27.15
C ALA A 300 11.88 -16.84 27.07
N LYS A 301 12.17 -15.62 27.48
CA LYS A 301 13.56 -15.10 27.55
C LYS A 301 14.42 -15.91 28.50
N SER A 302 13.86 -16.32 29.61
CA SER A 302 14.54 -17.06 30.67
C SER A 302 14.54 -18.59 30.43
N ALA A 303 13.67 -19.08 29.56
CA ALA A 303 13.57 -20.49 29.22
C ALA A 303 14.78 -21.00 28.45
N GLU A 304 15.00 -22.31 28.50
CA GLU A 304 15.89 -22.98 27.57
C GLU A 304 15.33 -22.92 26.15
N SER A 305 16.20 -23.10 25.14
CA SER A 305 15.75 -23.13 23.74
C SER A 305 14.75 -24.28 23.53
N SER A 306 13.68 -23.99 22.80
CA SER A 306 12.57 -24.92 22.61
C SER A 306 12.93 -26.04 21.65
N ASN A 307 12.99 -27.28 22.13
CA ASN A 307 13.13 -28.48 21.31
C ASN A 307 11.81 -28.90 20.63
N ASN A 308 10.71 -28.25 20.95
CA ASN A 308 9.36 -28.61 20.51
C ASN A 308 9.00 -27.97 19.18
N ILE A 309 9.71 -26.93 18.81
CA ILE A 309 9.69 -26.35 17.45
C ILE A 309 10.95 -26.84 16.74
N TYR A 310 10.76 -27.67 15.72
CA TYR A 310 11.85 -27.99 14.83
C TYR A 310 12.03 -26.83 13.85
N ALA A 311 13.06 -26.05 14.05
CA ALA A 311 13.43 -24.94 13.19
C ALA A 311 14.80 -25.20 12.54
N GLU A 312 14.88 -25.01 11.23
CA GLU A 312 16.14 -24.98 10.50
C GLU A 312 16.54 -23.52 10.25
N ILE A 313 17.84 -23.27 10.34
CA ILE A 313 18.40 -21.95 10.10
C ILE A 313 19.23 -21.96 8.84
N PHE A 314 18.82 -21.21 7.85
CA PHE A 314 19.54 -21.04 6.61
C PHE A 314 20.28 -19.69 6.63
N LYS A 315 21.57 -19.74 6.36
CA LYS A 315 22.37 -18.54 6.14
C LYS A 315 22.53 -18.29 4.66
N GLU A 316 21.94 -17.24 4.16
CA GLU A 316 22.09 -16.78 2.77
C GLU A 316 23.02 -15.58 2.72
N SER A 317 23.85 -15.51 1.68
CA SER A 317 24.67 -14.34 1.42
C SER A 317 24.79 -14.14 -0.09
N PRO A 318 24.39 -12.99 -0.63
CA PRO A 318 24.60 -12.67 -2.03
C PRO A 318 26.08 -12.49 -2.37
N SER A 319 26.91 -12.25 -1.36
CA SER A 319 28.35 -12.13 -1.49
C SER A 319 29.06 -13.30 -0.82
N ILE A 320 30.04 -13.88 -1.48
CA ILE A 320 30.89 -14.94 -0.95
C ILE A 320 32.37 -14.56 -1.06
N ALA A 321 33.15 -15.03 -0.11
CA ALA A 321 34.59 -14.81 -0.08
C ALA A 321 35.34 -16.13 0.15
N ASP A 322 36.53 -16.22 -0.35
CA ASP A 322 37.48 -17.31 -0.04
C ASP A 322 38.61 -16.84 0.88
N ASN A 323 39.46 -17.79 1.24
CA ASN A 323 40.64 -17.52 2.11
C ASN A 323 41.77 -16.76 1.40
N ASN A 324 41.64 -16.51 0.10
CA ASN A 324 42.65 -15.80 -0.71
C ASN A 324 42.18 -14.34 -0.96
N ASN A 325 41.29 -13.81 -0.14
CA ASN A 325 40.73 -12.46 -0.25
C ASN A 325 40.01 -12.19 -1.59
N ASN A 326 39.50 -13.23 -2.24
CA ASN A 326 38.57 -13.06 -3.35
C ASN A 326 37.20 -12.91 -2.84
N VAL A 327 36.42 -11.96 -3.37
CA VAL A 327 35.01 -11.77 -3.07
C VAL A 327 34.24 -11.69 -4.38
N LEU A 328 33.18 -12.48 -4.49
CA LEU A 328 32.20 -12.40 -5.56
C LEU A 328 30.87 -11.99 -4.96
N SER A 329 30.34 -10.86 -5.40
CA SER A 329 29.06 -10.32 -4.98
C SER A 329 28.07 -10.27 -6.14
N VAL A 330 26.81 -10.54 -5.88
CA VAL A 330 25.68 -10.22 -6.74
C VAL A 330 24.68 -9.41 -5.93
N ASN A 331 24.01 -8.45 -6.55
CA ASN A 331 23.09 -7.59 -5.81
C ASN A 331 21.90 -8.38 -5.25
N ARG A 332 21.53 -9.50 -5.91
CA ARG A 332 20.38 -10.30 -5.51
C ARG A 332 20.47 -11.73 -6.04
N LEU A 333 19.97 -12.69 -5.23
CA LEU A 333 19.97 -14.11 -5.57
C LEU A 333 18.66 -14.60 -6.16
N HIS A 334 17.55 -13.94 -5.87
CA HIS A 334 16.20 -14.38 -6.23
C HIS A 334 15.41 -13.25 -6.88
N PHE A 335 14.78 -13.55 -8.00
CA PHE A 335 13.92 -12.62 -8.73
C PHE A 335 12.59 -13.28 -9.04
N LEU A 336 11.50 -12.53 -8.87
CA LEU A 336 10.18 -12.95 -9.30
C LEU A 336 9.60 -11.91 -10.25
N PHE A 337 9.14 -12.38 -11.41
CA PHE A 337 8.44 -11.58 -12.40
C PHE A 337 7.00 -12.09 -12.51
N VAL A 338 6.03 -11.22 -12.28
CA VAL A 338 4.60 -11.49 -12.51
C VAL A 338 4.09 -10.81 -13.79
N LYS A 339 4.98 -10.17 -14.52
CA LYS A 339 4.80 -9.55 -15.84
C LYS A 339 6.13 -9.66 -16.60
N GLU A 340 6.10 -9.44 -17.89
CA GLU A 340 7.33 -9.30 -18.67
C GLU A 340 8.20 -8.15 -18.12
N GLY A 341 9.50 -8.30 -18.22
CA GLY A 341 10.43 -7.30 -17.74
C GLY A 341 11.87 -7.64 -18.07
N THR A 342 12.78 -6.74 -17.72
CA THR A 342 14.21 -6.94 -17.87
C THR A 342 14.81 -7.28 -16.52
N LEU A 343 15.48 -8.43 -16.45
CA LEU A 343 16.36 -8.77 -15.34
C LEU A 343 17.58 -7.86 -15.41
N ASN A 344 17.88 -7.22 -14.28
CA ASN A 344 19.08 -6.40 -14.11
C ASN A 344 19.81 -6.87 -12.84
N VAL A 345 21.01 -7.39 -12.99
CA VAL A 345 21.83 -7.89 -11.88
C VAL A 345 23.17 -7.20 -11.91
N THR A 346 23.52 -6.60 -10.79
CA THR A 346 24.85 -6.06 -10.58
C THR A 346 25.72 -7.11 -9.89
N THR A 347 26.90 -7.30 -10.40
CA THR A 347 27.90 -8.21 -9.85
C THR A 347 29.26 -7.55 -9.77
N GLN A 348 30.04 -7.92 -8.78
CA GLN A 348 31.40 -7.44 -8.60
C GLN A 348 32.28 -8.58 -8.12
N TYR A 349 33.44 -8.68 -8.71
CA TYR A 349 34.51 -9.52 -8.21
C TYR A 349 35.67 -8.65 -7.78
N THR A 350 36.20 -8.91 -6.59
CA THR A 350 37.41 -8.26 -6.09
C THR A 350 38.44 -9.31 -5.71
N HIS A 351 39.71 -9.03 -6.02
CA HIS A 351 40.86 -9.76 -5.51
C HIS A 351 41.70 -8.82 -4.64
N ASN A 352 41.86 -9.19 -3.37
CA ASN A 352 42.54 -8.33 -2.39
C ASN A 352 41.96 -6.91 -2.30
N GLY A 353 40.61 -6.78 -2.44
CA GLY A 353 39.92 -5.49 -2.43
C GLY A 353 40.01 -4.66 -3.71
N VAL A 354 40.70 -5.15 -4.73
CA VAL A 354 40.78 -4.52 -6.05
C VAL A 354 39.76 -5.17 -6.97
N ALA A 355 38.92 -4.37 -7.60
CA ALA A 355 37.88 -4.85 -8.52
C ALA A 355 38.51 -5.38 -9.82
N ASP A 356 38.10 -6.56 -10.25
CA ASP A 356 38.45 -7.17 -11.53
C ASP A 356 37.27 -7.94 -12.13
N ASN A 357 36.28 -7.20 -12.57
CA ASN A 357 35.07 -7.75 -13.14
C ASN A 357 35.30 -8.52 -14.46
N SER A 358 36.47 -8.37 -15.10
CA SER A 358 36.81 -9.12 -16.29
C SER A 358 36.97 -10.64 -16.05
N LYS A 359 37.09 -11.06 -14.79
CA LYS A 359 37.13 -12.47 -14.38
C LYS A 359 35.79 -13.13 -14.26
N ILE A 360 34.69 -12.34 -14.33
CA ILE A 360 33.34 -12.86 -14.19
C ILE A 360 32.88 -13.51 -15.49
N SER A 361 32.29 -14.68 -15.36
CA SER A 361 31.56 -15.38 -16.43
C SER A 361 30.14 -15.68 -16.01
N VAL A 362 29.22 -15.57 -16.97
CA VAL A 362 27.80 -15.72 -16.72
C VAL A 362 27.19 -16.71 -17.71
N SER A 363 26.39 -17.62 -17.23
CA SER A 363 25.69 -18.62 -18.08
C SER A 363 24.36 -19.02 -17.50
N VAL A 364 23.39 -19.37 -18.38
CA VAL A 364 22.17 -20.04 -17.98
C VAL A 364 22.52 -21.48 -17.57
N ALA A 365 22.17 -21.87 -16.35
CA ALA A 365 22.36 -23.23 -15.86
C ALA A 365 21.13 -24.11 -16.15
N GLU A 366 19.93 -23.56 -15.98
CA GLU A 366 18.67 -24.21 -16.30
C GLU A 366 17.62 -23.13 -16.68
N ASP A 367 16.73 -23.45 -17.61
CA ASP A 367 15.57 -22.60 -17.96
C ASP A 367 14.37 -23.50 -18.35
N LYS A 368 13.56 -23.82 -17.34
CA LYS A 368 12.38 -24.70 -17.46
C LYS A 368 11.19 -23.98 -18.05
N GLY A 369 11.18 -23.37 -19.05
CA GLY A 369 10.02 -22.66 -19.61
C GLY A 369 10.43 -21.66 -20.66
N ASN A 370 11.74 -21.64 -20.93
CA ASN A 370 12.34 -20.68 -21.85
C ASN A 370 11.90 -19.23 -21.49
N ILE A 371 12.05 -18.91 -20.19
CA ILE A 371 11.62 -17.60 -19.66
C ILE A 371 12.70 -16.53 -19.80
N LEU A 372 13.97 -16.92 -19.99
CA LEU A 372 15.11 -16.01 -20.13
C LEU A 372 15.54 -15.89 -21.60
N HIS A 373 15.62 -14.67 -22.05
CA HIS A 373 16.11 -14.35 -23.40
C HIS A 373 17.23 -13.29 -23.32
N ASN A 374 18.09 -13.28 -24.32
CA ASN A 374 19.11 -12.23 -24.48
C ASN A 374 20.01 -12.04 -23.25
N LEU A 375 20.36 -13.14 -22.54
CA LEU A 375 21.29 -13.05 -21.41
C LEU A 375 22.61 -12.45 -21.89
N SER A 376 23.02 -11.35 -21.28
CA SER A 376 24.22 -10.59 -21.59
C SER A 376 24.97 -10.19 -20.33
N TYR A 377 26.29 -10.17 -20.41
CA TYR A 377 27.17 -9.60 -19.41
C TYR A 377 28.07 -8.55 -20.07
N ASP A 378 28.09 -7.35 -19.53
CA ASP A 378 28.77 -6.19 -20.13
C ASP A 378 30.32 -6.17 -19.92
N GLY A 379 30.85 -7.09 -19.12
CA GLY A 379 32.25 -7.14 -18.73
C GLY A 379 32.65 -6.18 -17.59
N ASN A 380 31.74 -5.30 -17.18
CA ASN A 380 31.94 -4.27 -16.17
C ASN A 380 31.14 -4.51 -14.86
N GLY A 381 30.35 -5.55 -14.82
CA GLY A 381 29.59 -5.91 -13.62
C GLY A 381 28.08 -5.92 -13.78
N THR A 382 27.55 -5.68 -14.97
CA THR A 382 26.10 -5.71 -15.20
C THR A 382 25.70 -6.94 -16.02
N ILE A 383 24.72 -7.69 -15.51
CA ILE A 383 24.09 -8.83 -16.19
C ILE A 383 22.67 -8.40 -16.53
N THR A 384 22.26 -8.58 -17.77
CA THR A 384 20.90 -8.32 -18.23
C THR A 384 20.30 -9.52 -18.92
N ALA A 385 18.99 -9.70 -18.80
CA ALA A 385 18.21 -10.65 -19.59
C ALA A 385 16.77 -10.17 -19.71
N ASP A 386 16.10 -10.52 -20.79
CA ASP A 386 14.66 -10.31 -20.91
C ASP A 386 13.94 -11.50 -20.29
N VAL A 387 12.91 -11.22 -19.48
CA VAL A 387 12.10 -12.23 -18.81
C VAL A 387 10.69 -12.22 -19.39
N SER A 388 10.28 -13.36 -19.96
CA SER A 388 8.96 -13.53 -20.57
C SER A 388 7.84 -13.55 -19.53
N ARG A 389 6.70 -12.97 -19.88
CA ARG A 389 5.46 -13.08 -19.11
C ARG A 389 4.90 -14.50 -19.23
N ILE A 390 4.45 -15.04 -18.10
CA ILE A 390 3.69 -16.28 -18.00
C ILE A 390 2.21 -15.96 -17.78
N ILE A 391 1.33 -16.57 -18.57
CA ILE A 391 -0.12 -16.34 -18.50
C ILE A 391 -0.77 -17.25 -17.46
N ALA A 392 -0.23 -18.46 -17.29
CA ALA A 392 -0.72 -19.44 -16.33
C ALA A 392 0.44 -20.26 -15.76
N GLY A 393 0.39 -20.54 -14.46
CA GLY A 393 1.41 -21.32 -13.78
C GLY A 393 2.66 -20.52 -13.43
N GLN A 394 3.78 -21.21 -13.29
CA GLN A 394 5.05 -20.67 -12.83
C GLN A 394 6.19 -21.49 -13.46
N TYR A 395 7.24 -20.80 -13.87
CA TYR A 395 8.49 -21.41 -14.36
C TYR A 395 9.69 -20.78 -13.69
N GLU A 396 10.76 -21.56 -13.61
CA GLU A 396 12.00 -21.17 -12.98
C GLU A 396 13.18 -21.33 -13.94
N ALA A 397 14.08 -20.35 -13.90
CA ALA A 397 15.38 -20.41 -14.54
C ALA A 397 16.48 -20.08 -13.56
N THR A 398 17.67 -20.60 -13.78
CA THR A 398 18.85 -20.33 -12.97
C THR A 398 20.00 -19.82 -13.81
N ILE A 399 20.66 -18.76 -13.32
CA ILE A 399 21.87 -18.16 -13.91
C ILE A 399 23.02 -18.43 -12.98
N THR A 400 24.12 -18.93 -13.51
CA THR A 400 25.37 -19.09 -12.77
C THR A 400 26.32 -17.94 -13.07
N VAL A 401 26.81 -17.28 -12.03
CA VAL A 401 27.87 -16.25 -12.05
C VAL A 401 29.09 -16.83 -11.40
N LYS A 402 30.21 -16.86 -12.13
CA LYS A 402 31.48 -17.43 -11.65
C LYS A 402 32.64 -16.44 -11.79
N ALA A 403 33.52 -16.46 -10.81
CA ALA A 403 34.81 -15.78 -10.89
C ALA A 403 35.87 -16.63 -10.15
N GLY A 404 36.80 -17.21 -10.87
CA GLY A 404 37.76 -18.18 -10.31
C GLY A 404 37.04 -19.38 -9.70
N VAL A 405 37.30 -19.65 -8.42
CA VAL A 405 36.68 -20.76 -7.66
C VAL A 405 35.33 -20.38 -7.07
N LEU A 406 35.00 -19.09 -7.07
CA LEU A 406 33.76 -18.60 -6.51
C LEU A 406 32.62 -18.73 -7.52
N SER A 407 31.44 -19.13 -7.05
CA SER A 407 30.23 -19.27 -7.88
C SER A 407 29.00 -18.88 -7.11
N ARG A 408 28.11 -18.12 -7.75
CA ARG A 408 26.78 -17.78 -7.24
C ARG A 408 25.71 -18.21 -8.24
N THR A 409 24.59 -18.70 -7.71
CA THR A 409 23.42 -19.04 -8.52
C THR A 409 22.34 -18.01 -8.27
N ILE A 410 21.81 -17.45 -9.33
CA ILE A 410 20.67 -16.53 -9.31
C ILE A 410 19.47 -17.30 -9.81
N THR A 411 18.40 -17.30 -9.04
CA THR A 411 17.12 -17.90 -9.39
C THR A 411 16.16 -16.84 -9.92
N VAL A 412 15.62 -17.09 -11.10
CA VAL A 412 14.62 -16.23 -11.75
C VAL A 412 13.34 -17.02 -11.90
N VAL A 413 12.27 -16.53 -11.30
CA VAL A 413 10.92 -17.11 -11.40
C VAL A 413 10.06 -16.16 -12.22
N SER A 414 9.36 -16.70 -13.23
CA SER A 414 8.28 -16.01 -13.92
C SER A 414 6.96 -16.72 -13.61
N SER A 415 5.96 -15.96 -13.15
CA SER A 415 4.66 -16.49 -12.71
C SER A 415 3.51 -15.61 -13.21
N ALA A 416 2.35 -16.19 -13.44
CA ALA A 416 1.11 -15.43 -13.45
C ALA A 416 0.88 -14.81 -12.06
N LEU A 417 0.10 -13.72 -11.99
CA LEU A 417 -0.35 -13.20 -10.70
C LEU A 417 -1.10 -14.30 -9.95
N TYR A 418 -0.74 -14.48 -8.68
CA TYR A 418 -1.44 -15.40 -7.79
C TYR A 418 -2.85 -14.88 -7.46
N GLU A 419 -3.68 -15.75 -6.88
CA GLU A 419 -5.05 -15.41 -6.49
C GLU A 419 -5.27 -15.80 -5.02
N PHE A 420 -6.08 -15.01 -4.30
CA PHE A 420 -6.49 -15.29 -2.93
C PHE A 420 -7.70 -16.24 -2.86
N ASP A 421 -7.75 -17.27 -3.72
CA ASP A 421 -8.91 -18.13 -3.83
C ASP A 421 -8.72 -19.50 -3.14
N PRO A 422 -9.79 -19.99 -2.46
CA PRO A 422 -11.05 -19.31 -2.20
C PRO A 422 -10.92 -18.17 -1.19
N ALA A 423 -11.78 -17.14 -1.35
CA ALA A 423 -11.91 -16.06 -0.38
C ALA A 423 -13.39 -15.73 -0.17
N SER A 424 -13.77 -15.46 1.08
CA SER A 424 -15.16 -15.21 1.48
C SER A 424 -15.25 -14.38 2.75
N LEU A 425 -16.44 -13.85 2.98
CA LEU A 425 -16.84 -13.20 4.22
C LEU A 425 -17.98 -14.01 4.85
N SER A 426 -17.97 -14.15 6.15
CA SER A 426 -19.05 -14.80 6.88
C SER A 426 -19.40 -14.01 8.15
N PRO A 427 -20.64 -13.52 8.30
CA PRO A 427 -21.68 -13.46 7.28
C PRO A 427 -21.39 -12.39 6.20
N GLU A 428 -21.98 -12.56 5.01
CA GLU A 428 -21.88 -11.60 3.90
C GLU A 428 -22.81 -10.39 4.04
N VAL A 429 -23.72 -10.42 5.02
CA VAL A 429 -24.72 -9.40 5.26
C VAL A 429 -24.55 -8.79 6.64
N TYR A 430 -24.37 -7.48 6.70
CA TYR A 430 -24.24 -6.74 7.96
C TYR A 430 -25.56 -6.06 8.32
N THR A 431 -26.04 -6.32 9.54
CA THR A 431 -27.33 -5.81 10.02
C THR A 431 -27.22 -5.02 11.30
N ALA A 432 -26.12 -5.14 12.01
CA ALA A 432 -25.92 -4.49 13.29
C ALA A 432 -24.49 -4.00 13.44
N ARG A 433 -24.30 -3.02 14.30
CA ARG A 433 -22.98 -2.65 14.82
C ARG A 433 -22.46 -3.77 15.73
N ASP A 434 -21.13 -3.91 15.78
CA ASP A 434 -20.44 -4.91 16.60
C ASP A 434 -20.80 -6.39 16.24
N GLN A 435 -21.29 -6.62 15.03
CA GLN A 435 -21.51 -7.95 14.50
C GLN A 435 -20.17 -8.60 14.13
N ASP A 436 -19.95 -9.83 14.56
CA ASP A 436 -18.75 -10.59 14.23
C ASP A 436 -18.73 -10.96 12.74
N VAL A 437 -17.56 -10.81 12.11
CA VAL A 437 -17.33 -11.11 10.70
C VAL A 437 -15.99 -11.82 10.55
N ALA A 438 -15.98 -12.95 9.87
CA ALA A 438 -14.78 -13.67 9.51
C ALA A 438 -14.44 -13.43 8.02
N LEU A 439 -13.28 -12.82 7.77
CA LEU A 439 -12.66 -12.74 6.45
C LEU A 439 -11.78 -13.97 6.26
N GLN A 440 -12.08 -14.78 5.27
CA GLN A 440 -11.31 -15.96 4.90
C GLN A 440 -10.69 -15.79 3.52
N PHE A 441 -9.44 -16.21 3.35
CA PHE A 441 -8.77 -16.26 2.06
C PHE A 441 -7.66 -17.30 2.06
N THR A 442 -7.26 -17.77 0.89
CA THR A 442 -6.24 -18.82 0.76
C THR A 442 -4.99 -18.27 0.06
N ILE A 443 -3.84 -18.58 0.63
CA ILE A 443 -2.53 -18.34 0.01
C ILE A 443 -2.12 -19.63 -0.72
N PRO A 444 -1.85 -19.60 -2.04
CA PRO A 444 -1.46 -20.79 -2.81
C PRO A 444 -0.16 -21.42 -2.32
N ALA A 445 -0.07 -22.75 -2.43
CA ALA A 445 1.11 -23.50 -1.97
C ALA A 445 2.34 -23.39 -2.90
N ASN A 446 2.16 -22.93 -4.13
CA ASN A 446 3.22 -22.82 -5.12
C ASN A 446 3.98 -21.50 -5.08
N ILE A 447 3.73 -20.66 -4.08
CA ILE A 447 4.50 -19.41 -3.88
C ILE A 447 5.89 -19.79 -3.35
N PRO A 448 6.96 -19.26 -3.96
CA PRO A 448 8.32 -19.51 -3.48
C PRO A 448 8.49 -19.12 -2.00
N SER A 449 9.13 -20.00 -1.22
CA SER A 449 9.28 -19.83 0.22
C SER A 449 10.03 -18.57 0.63
N TYR A 450 10.99 -18.12 -0.20
CA TYR A 450 11.76 -16.92 0.05
C TYR A 450 10.97 -15.60 -0.03
N LEU A 451 9.71 -15.65 -0.49
CA LEU A 451 8.83 -14.49 -0.54
C LEU A 451 8.12 -14.23 0.80
N TYR A 452 8.07 -15.22 1.67
CA TYR A 452 7.45 -15.03 2.98
C TYR A 452 8.35 -14.24 3.95
N PRO A 453 7.73 -13.50 4.87
CA PRO A 453 6.28 -13.33 5.03
C PRO A 453 5.69 -12.40 3.94
N LEU A 454 4.48 -12.75 3.47
CA LEU A 454 3.74 -11.94 2.50
C LEU A 454 2.93 -10.86 3.20
N LYS A 455 3.08 -9.64 2.76
CA LYS A 455 2.29 -8.51 3.23
C LYS A 455 0.92 -8.50 2.54
N CYS A 456 -0.13 -8.92 3.24
CA CYS A 456 -1.51 -8.85 2.75
C CYS A 456 -2.18 -7.59 3.34
N ALA A 457 -2.53 -6.64 2.50
CA ALA A 457 -3.21 -5.42 2.92
C ALA A 457 -4.72 -5.57 2.72
N ILE A 458 -5.48 -5.35 3.79
CA ILE A 458 -6.94 -5.43 3.82
C ILE A 458 -7.48 -4.01 3.94
N THR A 459 -8.17 -3.53 2.91
CA THR A 459 -8.80 -2.22 2.92
C THR A 459 -10.28 -2.38 3.25
N THR A 460 -10.71 -1.73 4.32
CA THR A 460 -12.09 -1.71 4.80
C THR A 460 -12.36 -0.40 5.54
N THR A 461 -13.57 0.11 5.45
CA THR A 461 -14.02 1.33 6.15
C THR A 461 -15.04 1.01 7.25
N ARG A 462 -15.57 -0.21 7.26
CA ARG A 462 -16.67 -0.63 8.13
C ARG A 462 -16.31 -1.71 9.12
N LEU A 463 -15.13 -2.34 8.98
CA LEU A 463 -14.69 -3.41 9.84
C LEU A 463 -13.51 -2.96 10.69
N TYR A 464 -13.46 -3.45 11.93
CA TYR A 464 -12.29 -3.33 12.78
C TYR A 464 -11.89 -4.72 13.33
N PRO A 465 -10.59 -5.00 13.48
CA PRO A 465 -10.12 -6.31 13.88
C PRO A 465 -10.40 -6.58 15.34
N VAL A 466 -10.76 -7.82 15.65
CA VAL A 466 -10.98 -8.33 17.02
C VAL A 466 -10.13 -9.55 17.29
N ALA A 467 -10.12 -10.03 18.53
CA ALA A 467 -9.35 -11.24 18.86
C ALA A 467 -9.74 -12.42 17.95
N PRO A 468 -8.77 -13.21 17.46
CA PRO A 468 -7.34 -13.17 17.78
C PRO A 468 -6.55 -12.08 17.03
N ASN A 469 -7.13 -11.39 16.05
CA ASN A 469 -6.45 -10.46 15.14
C ASN A 469 -6.43 -9.01 15.62
N LYS A 470 -6.71 -8.75 16.90
CA LYS A 470 -6.86 -7.40 17.48
C LYS A 470 -5.69 -6.45 17.21
N ASN A 471 -4.49 -7.00 17.04
CA ASN A 471 -3.24 -6.23 16.90
C ASN A 471 -2.72 -6.24 15.46
N LEU A 472 -3.58 -6.33 14.45
CA LEU A 472 -3.15 -6.10 13.08
C LEU A 472 -2.52 -4.71 12.94
N GLN A 473 -1.41 -4.63 12.25
CA GLN A 473 -0.75 -3.37 11.93
C GLN A 473 -1.70 -2.52 11.07
N ILE A 474 -1.70 -1.22 11.31
CA ILE A 474 -2.48 -0.26 10.53
C ILE A 474 -1.51 0.61 9.75
N GLU A 475 -1.72 0.73 8.44
CA GLU A 475 -0.99 1.66 7.58
C GLU A 475 -1.95 2.70 6.99
N TYR A 476 -1.44 3.90 6.79
CA TYR A 476 -2.16 4.97 6.11
C TYR A 476 -1.58 5.14 4.71
N VAL A 477 -2.40 4.88 3.69
CA VAL A 477 -1.99 4.92 2.28
C VAL A 477 -3.07 5.64 1.47
N ASP A 478 -2.67 6.58 0.63
CA ASP A 478 -3.55 7.30 -0.31
C ASP A 478 -4.80 7.92 0.33
N GLY A 479 -4.68 8.42 1.57
CA GLY A 479 -5.78 9.05 2.29
C GLY A 479 -6.73 8.09 3.00
N GLY A 480 -6.42 6.79 3.05
CA GLY A 480 -7.19 5.75 3.75
C GLY A 480 -6.34 4.90 4.69
N TYR A 481 -7.01 4.11 5.51
CA TYR A 481 -6.37 3.12 6.37
C TYR A 481 -6.52 1.73 5.78
N GLN A 482 -5.47 0.90 5.99
CA GLN A 482 -5.51 -0.52 5.68
C GLN A 482 -4.94 -1.33 6.84
N TYR A 483 -5.47 -2.54 7.06
CA TYR A 483 -4.94 -3.50 8.02
C TYR A 483 -3.95 -4.41 7.32
N ILE A 484 -2.79 -4.61 7.94
CA ILE A 484 -1.74 -5.45 7.39
C ILE A 484 -1.71 -6.79 8.12
N TYR A 485 -1.89 -7.84 7.35
CA TYR A 485 -1.68 -9.21 7.79
C TYR A 485 -0.42 -9.78 7.12
N TRP A 486 0.51 -10.25 7.92
CA TRP A 486 1.72 -10.89 7.44
C TRP A 486 1.51 -12.41 7.36
N ALA A 487 1.28 -12.93 6.16
CA ALA A 487 1.17 -14.36 5.95
C ALA A 487 2.56 -15.01 5.96
N THR A 488 2.81 -15.92 6.88
CA THR A 488 4.11 -16.58 7.07
C THR A 488 4.28 -17.85 6.26
N GLY A 489 3.22 -18.34 5.63
CA GLY A 489 3.21 -19.55 4.80
C GLY A 489 1.91 -19.69 4.03
N PRO A 490 1.79 -20.74 3.19
CA PRO A 490 0.61 -21.03 2.38
C PRO A 490 -0.59 -21.47 3.22
N GLY A 491 -1.72 -21.74 2.56
CA GLY A 491 -2.95 -22.27 3.12
C GLY A 491 -3.99 -21.24 3.48
N ALA A 492 -5.11 -21.70 4.05
CA ALA A 492 -6.24 -20.88 4.42
C ALA A 492 -5.89 -19.95 5.60
N LYS A 493 -6.38 -18.72 5.53
CA LYS A 493 -6.24 -17.68 6.55
C LYS A 493 -7.62 -17.20 6.95
N THR A 494 -7.83 -16.98 8.26
CA THR A 494 -9.07 -16.44 8.80
C THR A 494 -8.75 -15.25 9.67
N LEU A 495 -9.32 -14.10 9.34
CA LEU A 495 -9.18 -12.87 10.12
C LEU A 495 -10.55 -12.48 10.69
N ASN A 496 -10.60 -12.21 11.99
CA ASN A 496 -11.83 -11.86 12.68
C ASN A 496 -11.95 -10.35 12.84
N PHE A 497 -13.10 -9.86 12.43
CA PHE A 497 -13.48 -8.45 12.48
C PHE A 497 -14.84 -8.27 13.14
N ARG A 498 -15.19 -7.03 13.42
CA ARG A 498 -16.54 -6.57 13.76
C ARG A 498 -16.93 -5.37 12.94
N THR A 499 -18.22 -5.24 12.72
CA THR A 499 -18.80 -4.08 12.03
C THR A 499 -18.75 -2.83 12.92
N SER A 500 -18.35 -1.71 12.34
CA SER A 500 -18.36 -0.39 13.02
C SER A 500 -19.65 0.37 12.84
N LEU A 501 -20.41 0.07 11.80
CA LEU A 501 -21.69 0.71 11.45
C LEU A 501 -22.74 -0.33 11.13
N GLU A 502 -24.00 0.06 11.35
CA GLU A 502 -25.17 -0.74 10.97
C GLU A 502 -25.47 -0.58 9.47
N ASN A 503 -26.03 -1.62 8.88
CA ASN A 503 -26.67 -1.61 7.56
C ASN A 503 -25.92 -0.84 6.47
N SER A 504 -24.65 -1.17 6.27
CA SER A 504 -23.81 -0.51 5.29
C SER A 504 -23.31 -1.49 4.24
N ASP A 505 -23.40 -1.11 2.98
CA ASP A 505 -22.67 -1.79 1.91
C ASP A 505 -21.19 -1.39 1.96
N GLU A 506 -20.34 -2.33 1.62
CA GLU A 506 -18.92 -2.12 1.51
C GLU A 506 -18.30 -3.11 0.52
N THR A 507 -17.27 -2.68 -0.19
CA THR A 507 -16.37 -3.58 -0.92
C THR A 507 -15.04 -3.63 -0.19
N ILE A 508 -14.70 -4.77 0.36
CA ILE A 508 -13.41 -5.04 0.99
C ILE A 508 -12.44 -5.47 -0.09
N SER A 509 -11.21 -4.99 -0.04
CA SER A 509 -10.15 -5.49 -0.91
C SER A 509 -9.02 -6.14 -0.12
N ILE A 510 -8.48 -7.21 -0.69
CA ILE A 510 -7.24 -7.85 -0.25
C ILE A 510 -6.22 -7.65 -1.35
N THR A 511 -5.09 -7.03 -1.03
CA THR A 511 -4.03 -6.70 -1.99
C THR A 511 -2.67 -7.21 -1.54
N ASN A 512 -1.88 -7.62 -2.51
CA ASN A 512 -0.45 -7.89 -2.39
C ASN A 512 0.16 -7.72 -3.78
N GLU A 513 1.44 -7.36 -3.86
CA GLU A 513 2.13 -7.02 -5.13
C GLU A 513 2.14 -8.14 -6.17
N ILE A 514 2.15 -9.41 -5.73
CA ILE A 514 2.19 -10.58 -6.62
C ILE A 514 0.83 -11.23 -6.82
N PHE A 515 -0.22 -10.67 -6.24
CA PHE A 515 -1.59 -11.18 -6.36
C PHE A 515 -2.45 -10.27 -7.20
N LYS A 516 -3.46 -10.86 -7.82
CA LYS A 516 -4.62 -10.09 -8.30
C LYS A 516 -5.36 -9.56 -7.07
N THR A 517 -5.74 -8.30 -7.10
CA THR A 517 -6.60 -7.73 -6.04
C THR A 517 -7.88 -8.54 -5.94
N LYS A 518 -8.18 -9.04 -4.74
CA LYS A 518 -9.44 -9.71 -4.45
C LYS A 518 -10.42 -8.71 -3.86
N TYR A 519 -11.61 -8.66 -4.43
CA TYR A 519 -12.71 -7.86 -3.92
C TYR A 519 -13.79 -8.78 -3.34
N LEU A 520 -14.32 -8.40 -2.20
CA LEU A 520 -15.41 -9.08 -1.50
C LEU A 520 -16.46 -8.05 -1.13
N ASP A 521 -17.67 -8.24 -1.62
CA ASP A 521 -18.77 -7.35 -1.33
C ASP A 521 -19.47 -7.78 -0.06
N VAL A 522 -19.67 -6.82 0.82
CA VAL A 522 -20.51 -6.89 2.01
C VAL A 522 -21.78 -6.15 1.69
N LYS A 523 -22.90 -6.76 1.96
CA LYS A 523 -24.20 -6.16 1.68
C LYS A 523 -24.94 -5.85 2.98
N ALA A 524 -25.51 -4.65 3.04
CA ALA A 524 -26.55 -4.38 4.01
C ALA A 524 -27.85 -5.09 3.59
N ARG A 525 -28.79 -5.26 4.51
CA ARG A 525 -30.14 -5.60 4.12
C ARG A 525 -30.79 -4.41 3.46
N HIS A 526 -31.26 -4.60 2.25
CA HIS A 526 -32.04 -3.62 1.51
C HIS A 526 -33.42 -4.17 1.20
N PHE A 527 -34.41 -3.30 1.13
CA PHE A 527 -35.64 -3.63 0.48
C PHE A 527 -35.37 -3.83 -1.01
N THR A 528 -36.00 -4.84 -1.60
CA THR A 528 -35.87 -5.10 -3.04
C THR A 528 -37.19 -4.76 -3.74
N ASN A 529 -37.16 -4.63 -5.08
CA ASN A 529 -38.30 -4.32 -5.92
C ASN A 529 -39.06 -3.05 -5.47
N VAL A 530 -38.33 -2.05 -4.97
CA VAL A 530 -38.89 -0.77 -4.57
C VAL A 530 -39.29 0.02 -5.81
N SER A 531 -40.58 0.29 -5.97
CA SER A 531 -41.08 1.08 -7.10
C SER A 531 -42.40 1.74 -6.72
N VAL A 532 -42.82 2.71 -7.52
CA VAL A 532 -44.16 3.31 -7.45
C VAL A 532 -44.82 3.13 -8.82
N ASN A 533 -46.01 2.53 -8.82
CA ASN A 533 -46.75 2.18 -10.05
C ASN A 533 -45.91 1.39 -11.08
N GLY A 534 -44.86 0.69 -10.65
CA GLY A 534 -43.92 -0.06 -11.52
C GLY A 534 -42.88 0.78 -12.25
N GLU A 535 -43.13 2.06 -12.52
CA GLU A 535 -42.27 2.95 -13.31
C GLU A 535 -41.79 4.19 -12.56
N ASN A 536 -42.13 4.32 -11.28
CA ASN A 536 -41.86 5.47 -10.42
C ASN A 536 -42.52 6.77 -10.93
N LEU A 537 -43.70 6.62 -11.51
CA LEU A 537 -44.48 7.72 -12.04
C LEU A 537 -45.84 7.83 -11.29
N VAL A 538 -46.22 9.08 -10.95
CA VAL A 538 -47.52 9.40 -10.35
C VAL A 538 -48.21 10.39 -11.27
N ASN A 539 -49.52 10.17 -11.50
CA ASN A 539 -50.29 11.04 -12.36
C ASN A 539 -50.48 12.44 -11.73
N TYR A 540 -50.37 13.46 -12.55
CA TYR A 540 -50.71 14.82 -12.18
C TYR A 540 -52.16 14.95 -11.69
N GLY A 541 -52.34 15.63 -10.58
CA GLY A 541 -53.64 15.90 -9.93
C GLY A 541 -53.71 15.39 -8.50
N THR A 542 -54.48 16.07 -7.67
CA THR A 542 -54.76 15.63 -6.30
C THR A 542 -55.53 14.31 -6.30
N ASN A 543 -55.31 13.49 -5.28
CA ASN A 543 -55.87 12.14 -5.12
C ASN A 543 -55.51 11.12 -6.22
N SER A 544 -54.45 11.42 -6.99
CA SER A 544 -53.93 10.45 -7.95
C SER A 544 -53.34 9.24 -7.22
N THR A 545 -53.64 8.04 -7.71
CA THR A 545 -53.17 6.79 -7.09
C THR A 545 -51.69 6.58 -7.26
N ALA A 546 -51.01 6.20 -6.19
CA ALA A 546 -49.60 5.82 -6.15
C ALA A 546 -49.46 4.49 -5.40
N GLN A 547 -49.22 3.40 -6.13
CA GLN A 547 -49.00 2.08 -5.52
C GLN A 547 -47.51 1.94 -5.19
N VAL A 548 -47.16 2.09 -3.92
CA VAL A 548 -45.79 1.85 -3.43
C VAL A 548 -45.59 0.37 -3.23
N MET A 549 -44.61 -0.19 -3.92
CA MET A 549 -44.27 -1.61 -3.87
C MET A 549 -42.84 -1.81 -3.30
N PHE A 550 -42.67 -2.85 -2.51
CA PHE A 550 -41.38 -3.32 -2.02
C PHE A 550 -41.43 -4.77 -1.59
N THR A 551 -40.27 -5.41 -1.51
CA THR A 551 -40.13 -6.76 -0.96
C THR A 551 -39.18 -6.72 0.23
N ILE A 552 -39.55 -7.38 1.33
CA ILE A 552 -38.69 -7.66 2.46
C ILE A 552 -37.94 -8.95 2.12
N PRO A 553 -36.63 -8.91 1.76
CA PRO A 553 -35.93 -10.11 1.34
C PRO A 553 -35.64 -11.03 2.51
N THR A 554 -35.55 -12.33 2.23
CA THR A 554 -35.16 -13.34 3.20
C THR A 554 -33.65 -13.60 3.05
N TYR A 555 -32.91 -13.45 4.15
CA TYR A 555 -31.50 -13.82 4.24
C TYR A 555 -31.39 -15.04 5.16
N PRO A 556 -31.15 -16.25 4.62
CA PRO A 556 -31.16 -17.49 5.41
C PRO A 556 -30.15 -17.49 6.57
N GLU A 557 -28.97 -16.93 6.34
CA GLU A 557 -27.89 -16.90 7.34
C GLU A 557 -28.06 -15.80 8.41
N ASN A 558 -28.90 -14.80 8.11
CA ASN A 558 -29.17 -13.69 9.02
C ASN A 558 -30.60 -13.16 8.83
N PRO A 559 -31.62 -13.89 9.30
CA PRO A 559 -33.02 -13.52 9.11
C PRO A 559 -33.38 -12.21 9.81
N ALA A 560 -34.34 -11.49 9.27
CA ALA A 560 -34.90 -10.30 9.93
C ALA A 560 -35.61 -10.70 11.24
N THR A 561 -35.51 -9.84 12.26
CA THR A 561 -36.17 -10.04 13.54
C THR A 561 -37.61 -9.47 13.45
N TYR A 562 -38.59 -10.27 13.91
CA TYR A 562 -39.98 -9.86 13.98
C TYR A 562 -40.42 -9.72 15.43
N PRO A 563 -41.36 -8.78 15.75
CA PRO A 563 -42.07 -7.89 14.83
C PRO A 563 -41.16 -6.83 14.19
N LEU A 564 -41.36 -6.59 12.87
CA LEU A 564 -40.56 -5.63 12.08
C LEU A 564 -41.45 -4.43 11.72
N THR A 565 -41.09 -3.24 12.18
CA THR A 565 -41.78 -2.01 11.82
C THR A 565 -41.11 -1.39 10.59
N VAL A 566 -41.87 -1.34 9.49
CA VAL A 566 -41.45 -0.68 8.24
C VAL A 566 -41.98 0.73 8.22
N PHE A 567 -41.15 1.69 7.89
CA PHE A 567 -41.48 3.10 7.73
C PHE A 567 -41.30 3.53 6.26
N ILE A 568 -42.33 4.20 5.72
CA ILE A 568 -42.26 4.81 4.38
C ILE A 568 -42.29 6.33 4.58
N ALA A 569 -41.19 6.98 4.28
CA ALA A 569 -41.07 8.43 4.29
C ALA A 569 -41.68 9.00 3.01
N THR A 570 -42.59 9.93 3.15
CA THR A 570 -43.22 10.67 2.06
C THR A 570 -43.84 11.98 2.58
N GLU A 571 -43.72 13.04 1.79
CA GLU A 571 -44.30 14.36 2.08
C GLU A 571 -45.59 14.56 1.30
N ASN A 572 -45.64 14.09 0.05
CA ASN A 572 -46.71 14.40 -0.91
C ASN A 572 -47.75 13.30 -1.08
N LEU A 573 -47.56 12.14 -0.46
CA LEU A 573 -48.49 11.03 -0.52
C LEU A 573 -49.18 10.81 0.83
N GLN A 574 -50.41 10.25 0.78
CA GLN A 574 -51.20 9.85 1.94
C GLN A 574 -51.88 8.50 1.72
N THR A 575 -52.02 7.73 2.78
CA THR A 575 -52.78 6.47 2.75
C THR A 575 -53.74 6.35 3.92
N SER A 576 -54.83 5.65 3.67
CA SER A 576 -55.82 5.23 4.68
C SER A 576 -55.94 3.70 4.74
N GLU A 577 -54.96 2.97 4.15
CA GLU A 577 -54.97 1.52 4.22
C GLU A 577 -54.88 1.01 5.65
N SER A 578 -55.66 -0.06 5.93
CA SER A 578 -55.75 -0.64 7.26
C SER A 578 -54.38 -1.15 7.72
N GLY A 579 -54.03 -0.82 8.96
CA GLY A 579 -52.77 -1.22 9.59
C GLY A 579 -51.62 -0.23 9.39
N TRP A 580 -51.68 0.69 8.42
CA TRP A 580 -50.73 1.78 8.26
C TRP A 580 -51.12 2.97 9.14
N THR A 581 -50.16 3.46 9.90
CA THR A 581 -50.38 4.58 10.83
C THR A 581 -49.53 5.77 10.39
N ALA A 582 -50.16 6.94 10.30
CA ALA A 582 -49.48 8.19 10.02
C ALA A 582 -48.58 8.57 11.21
N VAL A 583 -47.33 8.91 10.91
CA VAL A 583 -46.35 9.40 11.86
C VAL A 583 -45.61 10.60 11.27
N ASN A 584 -44.75 11.25 12.06
CA ASN A 584 -44.02 12.41 11.55
C ASN A 584 -43.16 12.00 10.35
N GLY A 585 -43.34 12.63 9.19
CA GLY A 585 -42.59 12.40 7.96
C GLY A 585 -43.02 11.19 7.11
N GLY A 586 -44.15 10.52 7.43
CA GLY A 586 -44.60 9.40 6.62
C GLY A 586 -45.57 8.46 7.31
N TYR A 587 -45.48 7.18 7.01
CA TYR A 587 -46.39 6.12 7.47
C TYR A 587 -45.59 4.89 7.91
N GLN A 588 -46.12 4.18 8.92
CA GLN A 588 -45.50 2.96 9.42
C GLN A 588 -46.48 1.80 9.51
N TYR A 589 -45.93 0.57 9.35
CA TYR A 589 -46.66 -0.69 9.53
C TYR A 589 -45.75 -1.71 10.23
N THR A 590 -46.34 -2.51 11.12
CA THR A 590 -45.57 -3.56 11.85
C THR A 590 -45.96 -4.93 11.36
N TYR A 591 -45.00 -5.61 10.71
CA TYR A 591 -45.11 -7.02 10.31
C TYR A 591 -44.78 -7.91 11.50
N THR A 592 -45.68 -8.85 11.82
CA THR A 592 -45.48 -9.81 12.93
C THR A 592 -44.66 -11.05 12.52
N SER A 593 -44.53 -11.32 11.22
CA SER A 593 -43.78 -12.39 10.64
C SER A 593 -43.31 -12.00 9.23
N GLN A 594 -42.36 -12.75 8.66
CA GLN A 594 -41.89 -12.55 7.29
C GLN A 594 -43.04 -12.60 6.30
N PRO A 595 -43.36 -11.52 5.59
CA PRO A 595 -44.40 -11.55 4.56
C PRO A 595 -43.88 -12.29 3.31
N THR A 596 -44.80 -12.88 2.56
CA THR A 596 -44.51 -13.55 1.29
C THR A 596 -44.63 -12.58 0.12
N GLY A 597 -43.62 -12.55 -0.76
CA GLY A 597 -43.62 -11.75 -2.00
C GLY A 597 -43.58 -10.23 -1.79
N ALA A 598 -43.90 -9.52 -2.85
CA ALA A 598 -43.94 -8.06 -2.84
C ALA A 598 -45.13 -7.54 -2.03
N GLN A 599 -44.86 -6.53 -1.22
CA GLN A 599 -45.89 -5.78 -0.50
C GLN A 599 -46.31 -4.58 -1.36
N THR A 600 -47.58 -4.30 -1.46
CA THR A 600 -48.12 -3.19 -2.23
C THR A 600 -49.05 -2.37 -1.32
N ILE A 601 -48.79 -1.09 -1.22
CA ILE A 601 -49.57 -0.16 -0.42
C ILE A 601 -50.07 0.95 -1.32
N THR A 602 -51.38 1.23 -1.22
CA THR A 602 -52.01 2.27 -2.01
C THR A 602 -51.97 3.61 -1.28
N PHE A 603 -51.31 4.55 -1.90
CA PHE A 603 -51.28 5.95 -1.52
C PHE A 603 -52.11 6.79 -2.53
N THR A 604 -52.44 8.00 -2.14
CA THR A 604 -52.96 9.03 -3.03
C THR A 604 -52.17 10.32 -2.85
N SER A 605 -52.02 11.08 -3.94
CA SER A 605 -51.35 12.37 -3.89
C SER A 605 -52.11 13.41 -3.09
N LYS A 606 -51.44 14.19 -2.26
CA LYS A 606 -51.96 15.35 -1.54
C LYS A 606 -52.05 16.57 -2.44
N GLU A 607 -51.07 16.73 -3.31
CA GLU A 607 -50.92 17.87 -4.20
C GLU A 607 -51.05 17.45 -5.67
N GLU A 608 -51.17 18.42 -6.58
CA GLU A 608 -51.24 18.15 -8.02
C GLU A 608 -49.91 17.61 -8.56
N ILE A 609 -48.80 18.03 -7.97
CA ILE A 609 -47.43 17.58 -8.29
C ILE A 609 -46.91 16.83 -7.08
N SER A 610 -46.49 15.59 -7.30
CA SER A 610 -46.03 14.67 -6.24
C SER A 610 -44.57 14.24 -6.42
N ASP A 611 -43.75 15.10 -7.02
CA ASP A 611 -42.31 14.83 -7.18
C ASP A 611 -41.61 14.79 -5.82
N GLU A 612 -41.17 13.62 -5.41
CA GLU A 612 -40.44 13.45 -4.15
C GLU A 612 -39.55 12.19 -4.16
N ASP A 613 -38.76 12.03 -3.12
CA ASP A 613 -38.02 10.82 -2.85
C ASP A 613 -38.79 9.98 -1.81
N ILE A 614 -39.24 8.80 -2.21
CA ILE A 614 -39.86 7.84 -1.31
C ILE A 614 -38.77 6.98 -0.71
N THR A 615 -38.65 6.98 0.61
CA THR A 615 -37.65 6.17 1.32
C THR A 615 -38.34 5.14 2.20
N ILE A 616 -37.96 3.87 2.02
CA ILE A 616 -38.44 2.76 2.83
C ILE A 616 -37.32 2.35 3.78
N SER A 617 -37.62 2.26 5.05
CA SER A 617 -36.68 1.91 6.11
C SER A 617 -37.30 1.02 7.17
N ALA A 618 -36.46 0.23 7.85
CA ALA A 618 -36.83 -0.57 9.02
C ALA A 618 -35.60 -0.83 9.87
N PRO A 619 -35.74 -1.15 11.17
CA PRO A 619 -34.63 -1.62 12.00
C PRO A 619 -33.95 -2.82 11.36
N GLY A 620 -32.61 -2.76 11.27
CA GLY A 620 -31.82 -3.82 10.65
C GLY A 620 -31.79 -3.82 9.11
N PHE A 621 -32.27 -2.76 8.46
CA PHE A 621 -32.22 -2.55 7.00
C PHE A 621 -31.60 -1.20 6.67
N SER A 622 -30.81 -1.15 5.62
CA SER A 622 -30.44 0.13 5.01
C SER A 622 -31.64 0.75 4.33
N PRO A 623 -31.86 2.05 4.50
CA PRO A 623 -32.92 2.74 3.78
C PRO A 623 -32.80 2.58 2.28
N THR A 624 -33.90 2.30 1.61
CA THR A 624 -33.96 2.21 0.15
C THR A 624 -34.80 3.34 -0.39
N THR A 625 -34.25 4.18 -1.25
CA THR A 625 -34.92 5.36 -1.79
C THR A 625 -35.20 5.19 -3.27
N THR A 626 -36.40 5.57 -3.69
CA THR A 626 -36.76 5.72 -5.10
C THR A 626 -37.30 7.12 -5.35
N ARG A 627 -36.91 7.73 -6.46
CA ARG A 627 -37.40 9.01 -6.90
C ARG A 627 -38.68 8.83 -7.68
N ILE A 628 -39.77 9.52 -7.30
CA ILE A 628 -41.00 9.58 -8.08
C ILE A 628 -41.08 10.89 -8.87
N GLU A 629 -41.66 10.81 -10.04
CA GLU A 629 -41.91 11.97 -10.92
C GLU A 629 -43.41 12.03 -11.29
N THR A 630 -43.91 13.22 -11.40
CA THR A 630 -45.30 13.46 -11.81
C THR A 630 -45.38 13.49 -13.33
N ILE A 631 -46.33 12.74 -13.88
CA ILE A 631 -46.59 12.63 -15.32
C ILE A 631 -48.03 13.03 -15.63
N LEU A 632 -48.26 13.65 -16.76
CA LEU A 632 -49.57 13.99 -17.25
C LEU A 632 -50.22 12.75 -17.89
N ALA A 633 -51.20 12.13 -17.22
CA ALA A 633 -51.94 10.98 -17.78
C ALA A 633 -52.83 11.40 -18.99
N HIS A 634 -53.27 12.64 -18.98
CA HIS A 634 -54.07 13.24 -20.05
C HIS A 634 -53.47 14.60 -20.43
N GLY A 635 -53.81 15.06 -21.65
CA GLY A 635 -53.41 16.40 -22.06
C GLY A 635 -54.06 17.47 -21.17
N VAL A 636 -53.27 18.42 -20.70
CA VAL A 636 -53.74 19.54 -19.88
C VAL A 636 -53.71 20.83 -20.69
N THR A 637 -54.87 21.44 -20.86
CA THR A 637 -54.97 22.74 -21.54
C THR A 637 -54.71 23.87 -20.56
N VAL A 638 -53.71 24.65 -20.84
CA VAL A 638 -53.29 25.81 -20.07
C VAL A 638 -53.64 27.09 -20.81
N SER A 639 -54.23 28.05 -20.12
CA SER A 639 -54.44 29.39 -20.67
C SER A 639 -53.63 30.40 -19.89
N ASN A 640 -52.62 31.00 -20.58
CA ASN A 640 -51.70 31.90 -19.93
C ASN A 640 -51.65 33.28 -20.62
N THR A 641 -51.36 34.31 -19.83
CA THR A 641 -51.03 35.65 -20.32
C THR A 641 -49.58 35.65 -20.76
N ILE A 642 -49.34 36.09 -22.00
CA ILE A 642 -47.95 36.23 -22.51
C ILE A 642 -47.53 37.69 -22.43
N ARG A 643 -46.37 37.90 -21.84
CA ARG A 643 -45.70 39.18 -21.73
C ARG A 643 -44.36 39.10 -22.45
N VAL A 644 -44.17 39.98 -23.40
CA VAL A 644 -42.89 40.10 -24.12
C VAL A 644 -42.23 41.43 -23.73
N PHE A 645 -40.99 41.37 -23.32
CA PHE A 645 -40.23 42.57 -22.95
C PHE A 645 -39.09 42.81 -23.94
N GLN A 646 -38.90 44.06 -24.32
CA GLN A 646 -37.78 44.55 -25.08
C GLN A 646 -37.13 45.68 -24.26
N ASN A 647 -35.85 45.56 -23.96
CA ASN A 647 -35.13 46.57 -23.18
C ASN A 647 -35.86 46.97 -21.88
N ASN A 648 -36.42 46.00 -21.14
CA ASN A 648 -37.22 46.16 -19.95
C ASN A 648 -38.57 46.88 -20.12
N SER A 649 -38.97 47.18 -21.35
CA SER A 649 -40.28 47.76 -21.66
C SER A 649 -41.20 46.67 -22.23
N LEU A 650 -42.46 46.65 -21.74
CA LEU A 650 -43.48 45.72 -22.24
C LEU A 650 -43.81 46.05 -23.71
N LEU A 651 -43.63 45.06 -24.56
CA LEU A 651 -43.90 45.17 -25.99
C LEU A 651 -45.38 44.86 -26.32
N THR A 652 -46.08 45.75 -26.98
CA THR A 652 -47.41 45.47 -27.52
C THR A 652 -47.28 44.95 -28.96
N ILE A 653 -47.46 43.64 -29.15
CA ILE A 653 -47.30 42.98 -30.46
C ILE A 653 -48.72 42.61 -30.99
N ALA A 654 -48.96 43.04 -32.23
CA ALA A 654 -50.29 42.82 -32.84
C ALA A 654 -50.45 41.43 -33.48
N ASN A 655 -49.38 40.82 -34.01
CA ASN A 655 -49.39 39.53 -34.69
C ASN A 655 -48.10 38.77 -34.41
N TYR A 656 -48.12 37.77 -33.56
CA TYR A 656 -46.98 36.91 -33.30
C TYR A 656 -47.43 35.46 -33.08
N THR A 657 -46.50 34.52 -33.28
CA THR A 657 -46.68 33.11 -33.06
C THR A 657 -45.64 32.64 -32.08
N ILE A 658 -46.04 31.82 -31.11
CA ILE A 658 -45.14 31.14 -30.15
C ILE A 658 -44.97 29.73 -30.63
N THR A 659 -43.74 29.25 -30.58
CA THR A 659 -43.37 27.87 -30.88
C THR A 659 -42.65 27.24 -29.68
N SER A 660 -42.87 25.97 -29.49
CA SER A 660 -42.11 25.13 -28.53
C SER A 660 -40.94 24.45 -29.20
N SER A 661 -39.84 24.29 -28.50
CA SER A 661 -38.72 23.45 -28.93
C SER A 661 -39.05 21.97 -29.03
N ASP A 662 -40.07 21.55 -28.29
CA ASP A 662 -40.57 20.17 -28.31
C ASP A 662 -42.07 20.16 -28.61
N THR A 663 -42.40 19.72 -29.83
CA THR A 663 -43.79 19.58 -30.29
C THR A 663 -44.47 18.31 -29.76
N GLY A 664 -43.73 17.37 -29.21
CA GLY A 664 -44.26 16.21 -28.50
C GLY A 664 -44.83 16.60 -27.16
N ILE A 665 -44.25 17.63 -26.53
CA ILE A 665 -44.77 18.18 -25.25
C ILE A 665 -45.83 19.25 -25.52
N ILE A 666 -45.57 20.25 -26.35
CA ILE A 666 -46.49 21.34 -26.73
C ILE A 666 -46.55 21.48 -28.24
N PRO A 667 -47.53 20.92 -28.94
CA PRO A 667 -47.56 20.89 -30.40
C PRO A 667 -47.90 22.22 -31.02
N SER A 668 -48.77 23.03 -30.38
CA SER A 668 -49.25 24.29 -30.92
C SER A 668 -49.80 25.22 -29.85
N PHE A 669 -49.90 26.49 -30.17
CA PHE A 669 -50.48 27.55 -29.37
C PHE A 669 -51.72 28.11 -30.07
N THR A 670 -52.81 28.30 -29.36
CA THR A 670 -54.02 28.98 -29.82
C THR A 670 -54.02 30.38 -29.26
N VAL A 671 -54.16 31.38 -30.15
CA VAL A 671 -54.28 32.80 -29.74
C VAL A 671 -55.71 33.07 -29.32
N ASN A 672 -55.93 33.45 -28.07
CA ASN A 672 -57.27 33.80 -27.52
C ASN A 672 -57.54 35.30 -27.68
N ASN A 673 -56.51 36.12 -27.52
CA ASN A 673 -56.52 37.59 -27.80
C ASN A 673 -55.07 38.06 -27.88
N ARG A 674 -54.84 39.37 -27.98
CA ARG A 674 -53.48 39.96 -28.18
C ARG A 674 -52.45 39.64 -27.10
N SER A 675 -52.87 39.18 -25.93
CA SER A 675 -52.02 38.91 -24.78
C SER A 675 -52.18 37.51 -24.20
N ASN A 676 -53.21 36.76 -24.64
CA ASN A 676 -53.57 35.49 -24.05
C ASN A 676 -53.48 34.33 -25.04
N TYR A 677 -52.81 33.26 -24.62
CA TYR A 677 -52.67 32.05 -25.39
C TYR A 677 -53.16 30.88 -24.58
N SER A 678 -53.72 29.89 -25.25
CA SER A 678 -53.93 28.57 -24.70
C SER A 678 -53.13 27.56 -25.49
N PHE A 679 -52.67 26.55 -24.81
CA PHE A 679 -51.96 25.41 -25.39
C PHE A 679 -52.25 24.17 -24.57
N THR A 680 -52.13 23.01 -25.19
CA THR A 680 -52.28 21.75 -24.50
C THR A 680 -50.90 21.12 -24.33
N ILE A 681 -50.54 20.80 -23.08
CA ILE A 681 -49.38 19.97 -22.80
C ILE A 681 -49.85 18.53 -22.95
N HIS A 682 -49.16 17.76 -23.76
CA HIS A 682 -49.57 16.40 -24.11
C HIS A 682 -49.52 15.43 -22.95
N ALA A 683 -50.34 14.39 -23.04
CA ALA A 683 -50.24 13.21 -22.16
C ALA A 683 -48.86 12.57 -22.33
N GLY A 684 -48.31 12.02 -21.26
CA GLY A 684 -46.94 11.44 -21.23
C GLY A 684 -45.84 12.43 -20.87
N SER A 685 -46.10 13.76 -20.89
CA SER A 685 -45.12 14.76 -20.47
C SER A 685 -44.92 14.71 -18.96
N LYS A 686 -43.63 14.72 -18.53
CA LYS A 686 -43.26 14.84 -17.11
C LYS A 686 -43.28 16.32 -16.69
N VAL A 687 -43.62 16.59 -15.45
CA VAL A 687 -43.67 17.98 -14.94
C VAL A 687 -42.26 18.67 -14.95
N ASN A 688 -41.20 17.89 -14.93
CA ASN A 688 -39.84 18.41 -15.02
C ASN A 688 -39.25 18.48 -16.45
N ASP A 689 -40.01 18.04 -17.46
CA ASP A 689 -39.59 18.20 -18.86
C ASP A 689 -39.38 19.69 -19.19
N VAL A 690 -38.37 19.95 -19.99
CA VAL A 690 -37.93 21.32 -20.30
C VAL A 690 -38.31 21.66 -21.74
N VAL A 691 -39.01 22.78 -21.93
CA VAL A 691 -39.30 23.33 -23.24
C VAL A 691 -38.78 24.75 -23.36
N THR A 692 -38.30 25.10 -24.54
CA THR A 692 -37.94 26.50 -24.90
C THR A 692 -39.10 27.06 -25.71
N LEU A 693 -39.73 28.11 -25.21
CA LEU A 693 -40.74 28.85 -25.91
C LEU A 693 -40.12 30.02 -26.67
N THR A 694 -40.37 30.11 -27.96
CA THR A 694 -39.76 31.15 -28.83
C THR A 694 -40.82 31.92 -29.55
N LEU A 695 -40.70 33.24 -29.56
CA LEU A 695 -41.55 34.16 -30.35
C LEU A 695 -41.01 34.19 -31.80
N ARG A 696 -41.81 33.61 -32.71
CA ARG A 696 -41.41 33.52 -34.13
C ARG A 696 -41.27 34.90 -34.77
N GLY A 697 -40.16 35.11 -35.45
CA GLY A 697 -39.82 36.40 -36.11
C GLY A 697 -39.11 37.41 -35.20
N TYR A 698 -38.83 37.03 -33.96
CA TYR A 698 -38.12 37.83 -32.98
C TYR A 698 -37.09 36.92 -32.23
N ASN A 699 -36.02 37.49 -31.75
CA ASN A 699 -35.04 36.74 -30.98
C ASN A 699 -35.36 36.68 -29.49
N TYR A 700 -36.64 36.48 -29.14
CA TYR A 700 -37.10 36.34 -27.78
C TYR A 700 -37.46 34.90 -27.50
N SER A 701 -36.86 34.34 -26.45
CA SER A 701 -37.15 32.99 -26.00
C SER A 701 -37.01 32.90 -24.48
N ALA A 702 -37.64 31.88 -23.91
CA ALA A 702 -37.49 31.54 -22.52
C ALA A 702 -37.62 30.03 -22.35
N ILE A 703 -36.85 29.48 -21.35
CA ILE A 703 -36.86 28.07 -20.98
C ILE A 703 -37.83 27.89 -19.81
N TYR A 704 -38.70 26.92 -19.95
CA TYR A 704 -39.66 26.56 -18.91
C TYR A 704 -39.63 25.05 -18.62
N LYS A 705 -39.82 24.69 -17.37
CA LYS A 705 -40.29 23.33 -17.03
C LYS A 705 -41.79 23.24 -17.23
N VAL A 706 -42.28 22.04 -17.54
CA VAL A 706 -43.75 21.82 -17.69
C VAL A 706 -44.50 22.27 -16.44
N LYS A 707 -43.97 21.99 -15.25
CA LYS A 707 -44.60 22.44 -13.98
C LYS A 707 -44.74 23.97 -13.89
N ASP A 708 -43.78 24.72 -14.40
CA ASP A 708 -43.85 26.18 -14.36
C ASP A 708 -44.99 26.69 -15.25
N LEU A 709 -45.21 26.01 -16.39
CA LEU A 709 -46.30 26.32 -17.31
C LEU A 709 -47.66 25.95 -16.77
N LEU A 710 -47.75 24.86 -16.00
CA LEU A 710 -49.01 24.45 -15.33
C LEU A 710 -49.39 25.41 -14.20
N GLN A 711 -48.42 25.94 -13.48
CA GLN A 711 -48.65 26.77 -12.28
C GLN A 711 -48.49 28.27 -12.50
N SER A 712 -47.87 28.71 -13.60
CA SER A 712 -47.57 30.11 -13.85
C SER A 712 -48.73 30.84 -14.53
N PRO A 713 -49.15 32.00 -14.01
CA PRO A 713 -50.23 32.80 -14.62
C PRO A 713 -49.75 33.58 -15.86
N ALA A 714 -48.47 33.61 -16.17
CA ALA A 714 -47.92 34.36 -17.32
C ALA A 714 -46.64 33.75 -17.85
N ILE A 715 -46.48 33.72 -19.18
CA ILE A 715 -45.23 33.40 -19.90
C ILE A 715 -44.50 34.69 -20.16
N VAL A 716 -43.26 34.82 -19.77
CA VAL A 716 -42.42 36.00 -19.96
C VAL A 716 -41.31 35.65 -20.94
N LEU A 717 -41.29 36.33 -22.09
CA LEU A 717 -40.23 36.21 -23.11
C LEU A 717 -39.38 37.50 -23.12
N ARG A 718 -38.05 37.35 -23.06
CA ARG A 718 -37.09 38.45 -23.01
C ARG A 718 -36.02 38.28 -24.08
#